data_b419e8f48110c3d50022821da31fc3ba
#
_entry.id   b419e8f48110c3d50022821da31fc3ba
#
_cell.length_a   1.000
_cell.length_b   1.000
_cell.length_c   1.000
_cell.angle_alpha   90.00
_cell.angle_beta   90.00
_cell.angle_gamma   90.00
#
_symmetry.space_group_name_H-M   'P 1'
#
loop_
_entity.id
_entity.type
_entity.pdbx_description
1 polymer ?
#
loop_
_entity_poly.entity_id
_entity_poly.type
_entity_poly.pdbx_seq_one_letter_code
_entity_poly.pdbx_strand_id
1 'polypeptide(L)'
;MAAAAAVLALLPSFGTEVRAETGSAGISAPAPKPNKGEMRTIKKRMHRSFLPGKPSDAVVAELMKEIGTDGSFSDVDYSSEEFNSGGEKRKHLANLAKLARAYETPGGTYYKNRDLYNAIASALAYWVENNYEDPNWWHRIIGFPKDMMVTVVLLNDDMKRYDKELYRKCTDYLLYSWSVPKQRAQEGANGTDICKFTFAAAVITENETLLREVIEKVNSLVRIAAGDREEGIQPDYSFAQHNGSGRQLYLGTYGREYIDGVLYFMEFVAGTSFELAPEKVALFEEFFLEGVAWGWYKNEMDLNLCGRGLLRDNTGPSFVALTQRLAALGTPRKEALEGVIAMMKGNRELNGNKMYWRMDYMVHRPKGAMVVSRMTSTRTVGNEAGNGEGLDNYHTGDGANYVKVHGNEYTPILAGWNWKRIPGTTVIEDTRKMPAPMWGEGGAGGSDFAGGVSDGRNGVCGFIYAKDSLEARKSWFYFDDYYVALGAGINSQRGDAPAKTTVNQTLLAGKVALADASGAASDLAGAGNTSPFSRLWHNDVGYRFEAGSAPAAEIYKSGKRDVLCISFDHGTGRQGGSYVYAVYPAVGRGDFFGRTGEDYRVLANTPQVQAVQDVRTGRTMAVFYEAGSVQADGLGALSADKPCFLIAEGSGGAVKVTVADPYGEKRTQESVSVTVEGKSTAVPFRNGGSSAQL
;
A
#
# COMPACT_ATOMS: atom_id res chain seq x y z
N MET A 1 -33.66 -29.04 18.87
CA MET A 1 -34.88 -28.52 18.21
C MET A 1 -34.68 -27.03 17.95
N ALA A 2 -35.10 -26.62 16.81
CA ALA A 2 -35.01 -25.28 16.17
C ALA A 2 -33.65 -24.95 15.50
N ALA A 3 -33.65 -25.22 14.20
CA ALA A 3 -32.64 -24.77 13.22
C ALA A 3 -32.78 -23.28 12.99
N ALA A 4 -31.67 -22.56 13.11
CA ALA A 4 -31.55 -21.20 12.61
C ALA A 4 -30.79 -21.27 11.28
N ALA A 5 -31.53 -21.08 10.19
CA ALA A 5 -30.99 -20.96 8.84
C ALA A 5 -30.23 -19.64 8.74
N ALA A 6 -28.92 -19.71 8.52
CA ALA A 6 -28.11 -18.56 8.16
C ALA A 6 -28.40 -18.17 6.69
N VAL A 7 -29.02 -17.04 6.50
CA VAL A 7 -29.17 -16.43 5.18
C VAL A 7 -27.80 -15.90 4.76
N LEU A 8 -27.15 -16.56 3.79
CA LEU A 8 -26.03 -16.05 3.05
C LEU A 8 -26.52 -14.86 2.21
N ALA A 9 -26.29 -13.64 2.64
CA ALA A 9 -26.45 -12.47 1.81
C ALA A 9 -25.19 -12.36 0.92
N LEU A 10 -25.31 -12.86 -0.31
CA LEU A 10 -24.41 -12.55 -1.41
C LEU A 10 -24.52 -11.05 -1.67
N LEU A 11 -23.43 -10.33 -1.50
CA LEU A 11 -23.33 -8.99 -2.06
C LEU A 11 -23.33 -9.12 -3.59
N PRO A 12 -24.17 -8.35 -4.32
CA PRO A 12 -24.12 -8.37 -5.76
C PRO A 12 -22.78 -7.79 -6.22
N SER A 13 -22.12 -8.50 -7.12
CA SER A 13 -21.01 -7.97 -7.91
C SER A 13 -21.55 -6.82 -8.77
N PHE A 14 -21.30 -5.59 -8.36
CA PHE A 14 -21.62 -4.41 -9.17
C PHE A 14 -20.56 -4.24 -10.26
N GLY A 15 -20.73 -4.97 -11.35
CA GLY A 15 -20.15 -4.60 -12.63
C GLY A 15 -21.03 -3.50 -13.24
N THR A 16 -20.77 -2.26 -12.93
CA THR A 16 -21.33 -1.14 -13.69
C THR A 16 -20.35 -0.73 -14.77
N GLU A 17 -20.72 -0.98 -16.02
CA GLU A 17 -20.10 -0.35 -17.18
C GLU A 17 -20.24 1.17 -17.05
N VAL A 18 -19.10 1.85 -16.83
CA VAL A 18 -19.04 3.31 -17.03
C VAL A 18 -18.92 3.54 -18.52
N ARG A 19 -20.06 3.75 -19.20
CA ARG A 19 -20.10 4.38 -20.53
C ARG A 19 -19.63 5.82 -20.36
N ALA A 20 -18.56 6.18 -21.02
CA ALA A 20 -18.20 7.56 -21.26
C ALA A 20 -19.26 8.19 -22.19
N GLU A 21 -20.21 8.89 -21.64
CA GLU A 21 -21.04 9.81 -22.41
C GLU A 21 -20.26 11.11 -22.63
N THR A 22 -19.85 11.29 -23.88
CA THR A 22 -19.44 12.60 -24.37
C THR A 22 -20.69 13.47 -24.53
N GLY A 23 -20.74 14.55 -23.77
CA GLY A 23 -21.56 15.55 -24.32
C GLY A 23 -22.38 16.43 -23.45
N SER A 24 -22.44 17.52 -23.68
CA SER A 24 -23.20 18.77 -23.51
C SER A 24 -22.75 19.61 -22.34
N ALA A 25 -22.20 20.77 -22.68
CA ALA A 25 -22.05 21.93 -21.84
C ALA A 25 -23.38 22.30 -21.17
N GLY A 26 -23.61 21.74 -19.99
CA GLY A 26 -24.67 22.18 -19.11
C GLY A 26 -24.21 23.50 -18.47
N ILE A 27 -25.02 24.53 -18.65
CA ILE A 27 -24.87 25.81 -17.95
C ILE A 27 -24.89 25.52 -16.48
N SER A 28 -23.72 25.61 -15.83
CA SER A 28 -23.61 25.47 -14.39
C SER A 28 -24.41 26.60 -13.73
N ALA A 29 -25.33 26.24 -12.85
CA ALA A 29 -25.98 27.23 -11.98
C ALA A 29 -24.94 28.09 -11.31
N PRO A 30 -25.11 29.39 -11.15
CA PRO A 30 -24.15 30.25 -10.46
C PRO A 30 -23.97 29.74 -9.04
N ALA A 31 -22.71 29.55 -8.62
CA ALA A 31 -22.37 29.12 -7.28
C ALA A 31 -23.08 30.02 -6.24
N PRO A 32 -23.70 29.44 -5.20
CA PRO A 32 -24.40 30.24 -4.18
C PRO A 32 -23.45 31.27 -3.58
N LYS A 33 -23.93 32.50 -3.35
CA LYS A 33 -23.14 33.57 -2.76
C LYS A 33 -22.71 33.11 -1.35
N PRO A 34 -21.42 33.14 -1.04
CA PRO A 34 -20.95 32.64 0.22
C PRO A 34 -21.42 33.49 1.39
N ASN A 35 -21.77 32.81 2.45
CA ASN A 35 -22.09 33.43 3.71
C ASN A 35 -20.78 33.62 4.50
N LYS A 36 -20.46 34.88 4.88
CA LYS A 36 -19.33 35.15 5.81
C LYS A 36 -19.40 34.30 7.08
N GLY A 37 -20.58 33.82 7.45
CA GLY A 37 -20.81 32.87 8.55
C GLY A 37 -20.14 31.51 8.34
N GLU A 38 -20.08 31.03 7.10
CA GLU A 38 -19.46 29.73 6.80
C GLU A 38 -17.95 29.75 6.99
N MET A 39 -17.27 30.79 6.51
CA MET A 39 -15.83 30.94 6.74
C MET A 39 -15.49 31.06 8.23
N ARG A 40 -16.32 31.76 9.01
CA ARG A 40 -16.15 31.80 10.48
C ARG A 40 -16.37 30.42 11.12
N THR A 41 -17.30 29.63 10.58
CA THR A 41 -17.53 28.26 11.05
C THR A 41 -16.32 27.39 10.78
N ILE A 42 -15.75 27.45 9.57
CA ILE A 42 -14.52 26.74 9.20
C ILE A 42 -13.36 27.17 10.11
N LYS A 43 -13.16 28.48 10.30
CA LYS A 43 -12.12 29.02 11.18
C LYS A 43 -12.24 28.49 12.62
N LYS A 44 -13.45 28.47 13.18
CA LYS A 44 -13.69 27.93 14.53
C LYS A 44 -13.39 26.43 14.62
N ARG A 45 -13.74 25.63 13.58
CA ARG A 45 -13.41 24.21 13.52
C ARG A 45 -11.91 23.99 13.50
N MET A 46 -11.17 24.75 12.67
CA MET A 46 -9.71 24.69 12.57
C MET A 46 -9.05 25.03 13.91
N HIS A 47 -9.44 26.17 14.52
CA HIS A 47 -8.92 26.59 15.82
C HIS A 47 -9.14 25.50 16.88
N ARG A 48 -10.35 24.94 16.96
CA ARG A 48 -10.69 23.85 17.89
C ARG A 48 -9.86 22.60 17.64
N SER A 49 -9.61 22.24 16.37
CA SER A 49 -8.82 21.08 15.98
C SER A 49 -7.36 21.20 16.35
N PHE A 50 -6.78 22.42 16.31
CA PHE A 50 -5.36 22.66 16.62
C PHE A 50 -5.07 22.87 18.10
N LEU A 51 -6.08 23.13 18.91
CA LEU A 51 -5.95 23.44 20.34
C LEU A 51 -5.52 22.24 21.22
N PRO A 52 -5.94 20.96 20.97
CA PRO A 52 -5.55 19.84 21.82
C PRO A 52 -4.03 19.65 21.90
N GLY A 53 -3.55 19.10 23.02
CA GLY A 53 -2.13 18.85 23.25
C GLY A 53 -1.39 20.03 23.91
N LYS A 54 -2.09 20.82 24.75
CA LYS A 54 -1.47 21.81 25.61
C LYS A 54 -0.36 21.17 26.46
N PRO A 55 0.88 21.72 26.44
CA PRO A 55 1.97 21.27 27.30
C PRO A 55 1.70 21.64 28.77
N SER A 56 2.43 21.02 29.70
CA SER A 56 2.44 21.43 31.11
C SER A 56 3.01 22.84 31.25
N ASP A 57 2.59 23.54 32.33
CA ASP A 57 3.09 24.91 32.58
C ASP A 57 4.61 24.95 32.79
N ALA A 58 5.21 23.87 33.32
CA ALA A 58 6.66 23.74 33.45
C ALA A 58 7.36 23.70 32.07
N VAL A 59 6.79 22.97 31.10
CA VAL A 59 7.32 22.94 29.72
C VAL A 59 7.19 24.30 29.06
N VAL A 60 6.09 25.03 29.28
CA VAL A 60 5.91 26.40 28.74
C VAL A 60 6.97 27.32 29.31
N ALA A 61 7.16 27.32 30.64
CA ALA A 61 8.16 28.14 31.30
C ALA A 61 9.60 27.86 30.82
N GLU A 62 9.91 26.58 30.55
CA GLU A 62 11.20 26.19 30.02
C GLU A 62 11.40 26.68 28.59
N LEU A 63 10.43 26.41 27.71
CA LEU A 63 10.50 26.91 26.33
C LEU A 63 10.61 28.43 26.22
N MET A 64 9.97 29.17 27.12
CA MET A 64 10.10 30.62 27.16
C MET A 64 11.52 31.08 27.53
N LYS A 65 12.24 30.33 28.38
CA LYS A 65 13.65 30.63 28.72
C LYS A 65 14.62 30.32 27.59
N GLU A 66 14.27 29.31 26.76
CA GLU A 66 15.06 28.89 25.58
C GLU A 66 14.99 29.92 24.44
N ILE A 67 14.02 30.86 24.46
CA ILE A 67 13.91 31.90 23.44
C ILE A 67 14.93 33.01 23.73
N GLY A 68 15.89 33.18 22.82
CA GLY A 68 16.88 34.24 22.83
C GLY A 68 16.28 35.62 22.58
N THR A 69 17.08 36.64 22.79
CA THR A 69 16.68 38.06 22.56
C THR A 69 16.38 38.34 21.08
N ASP A 70 16.91 37.54 20.18
CA ASP A 70 16.65 37.58 18.74
C ASP A 70 15.44 36.77 18.30
N GLY A 71 14.88 35.95 19.19
CA GLY A 71 13.75 35.03 18.91
C GLY A 71 14.14 33.62 18.52
N SER A 72 15.43 33.28 18.46
CA SER A 72 15.91 31.91 18.24
C SER A 72 15.66 31.04 19.48
N PHE A 73 15.54 29.71 19.30
CA PHE A 73 15.58 28.74 20.40
C PHE A 73 17.00 28.22 20.58
N SER A 74 17.53 28.20 21.81
CA SER A 74 18.89 27.79 22.13
C SER A 74 19.17 26.32 21.86
N ASP A 75 18.15 25.47 21.86
CA ASP A 75 18.20 24.02 21.63
C ASP A 75 18.03 23.61 20.14
N VAL A 76 18.01 24.58 19.22
CA VAL A 76 17.81 24.34 17.78
C VAL A 76 19.07 24.68 16.99
N ASP A 77 19.56 23.72 16.21
CA ASP A 77 20.64 23.98 15.25
C ASP A 77 20.06 24.53 13.94
N TYR A 78 20.28 25.81 13.70
CA TYR A 78 19.87 26.50 12.47
C TYR A 78 20.97 26.50 11.40
N SER A 79 22.21 26.15 11.76
CA SER A 79 23.38 26.32 10.89
C SER A 79 23.63 25.15 9.95
N SER A 80 23.09 23.98 10.26
CA SER A 80 23.33 22.79 9.46
C SER A 80 22.71 22.93 8.05
N GLU A 81 23.53 22.64 7.03
CA GLU A 81 23.16 22.59 5.62
C GLU A 81 23.14 21.15 5.08
N GLU A 82 23.20 20.16 5.96
CA GLU A 82 23.11 18.76 5.57
C GLU A 82 21.72 18.42 5.04
N PHE A 83 21.66 17.47 4.12
CA PHE A 83 20.39 16.98 3.58
C PHE A 83 19.49 16.46 4.71
N ASN A 84 18.25 16.95 4.79
CA ASN A 84 17.30 16.71 5.87
C ASN A 84 17.59 17.37 7.23
N SER A 85 18.55 18.28 7.34
CA SER A 85 18.76 19.08 8.56
C SER A 85 17.54 19.93 8.94
N GLY A 86 16.64 20.19 7.99
CA GLY A 86 15.36 20.83 8.24
C GLY A 86 14.51 20.15 9.31
N GLY A 87 14.73 18.85 9.60
CA GLY A 87 14.13 18.17 10.72
C GLY A 87 14.46 18.79 12.07
N GLU A 88 15.71 19.22 12.29
CA GLU A 88 16.14 19.95 13.48
C GLU A 88 15.54 21.36 13.53
N LYS A 89 15.60 22.09 12.41
CA LYS A 89 15.01 23.43 12.30
C LYS A 89 13.50 23.45 12.60
N ARG A 90 12.78 22.36 12.27
CA ARG A 90 11.34 22.20 12.58
C ARG A 90 11.03 22.16 14.07
N LYS A 91 11.99 21.87 14.95
CA LYS A 91 11.82 21.97 16.42
C LYS A 91 11.37 23.37 16.82
N HIS A 92 11.90 24.41 16.17
CA HIS A 92 11.48 25.81 16.39
C HIS A 92 9.96 25.96 16.22
N LEU A 93 9.42 25.51 15.08
CA LEU A 93 7.99 25.61 14.77
C LEU A 93 7.13 24.71 15.67
N ALA A 94 7.63 23.52 16.03
CA ALA A 94 6.97 22.63 16.98
C ALA A 94 6.89 23.25 18.39
N ASN A 95 7.93 23.92 18.84
CA ASN A 95 7.95 24.64 20.11
C ASN A 95 6.97 25.82 20.10
N LEU A 96 6.92 26.58 18.99
CA LEU A 96 5.92 27.64 18.81
C LEU A 96 4.49 27.11 18.87
N ALA A 97 4.21 25.97 18.25
CA ALA A 97 2.88 25.35 18.31
C ALA A 97 2.48 24.93 19.74
N LYS A 98 3.44 24.47 20.57
CA LYS A 98 3.21 24.16 22.00
C LYS A 98 2.86 25.45 22.77
N LEU A 99 3.64 26.51 22.59
CA LEU A 99 3.41 27.79 23.24
C LEU A 99 2.06 28.41 22.82
N ALA A 100 1.72 28.36 21.55
CA ALA A 100 0.43 28.84 21.02
C ALA A 100 -0.77 28.09 21.63
N ARG A 101 -0.68 26.77 21.81
CA ARG A 101 -1.70 25.98 22.50
C ARG A 101 -1.87 26.42 23.96
N ALA A 102 -0.77 26.67 24.66
CA ALA A 102 -0.83 27.15 26.05
C ALA A 102 -1.48 28.54 26.11
N TYR A 103 -1.15 29.43 25.19
CA TYR A 103 -1.71 30.78 25.07
C TYR A 103 -3.22 30.77 24.79
N GLU A 104 -3.70 29.84 23.96
CA GLU A 104 -5.11 29.75 23.54
C GLU A 104 -5.98 28.85 24.41
N THR A 105 -5.42 28.08 25.36
CA THR A 105 -6.21 27.17 26.22
C THR A 105 -6.92 27.91 27.35
N PRO A 106 -8.27 28.05 27.33
CA PRO A 106 -9.02 28.74 28.38
C PRO A 106 -8.80 28.12 29.77
N GLY A 107 -8.68 28.99 30.79
CA GLY A 107 -8.46 28.58 32.17
C GLY A 107 -7.05 28.08 32.49
N GLY A 108 -6.13 28.07 31.51
CA GLY A 108 -4.72 27.77 31.75
C GLY A 108 -3.96 28.98 32.31
N THR A 109 -2.85 28.75 33.01
CA THR A 109 -1.96 29.78 33.58
C THR A 109 -1.51 30.80 32.53
N TYR A 110 -1.28 30.34 31.32
CA TYR A 110 -0.77 31.15 30.22
C TYR A 110 -1.86 31.63 29.25
N TYR A 111 -3.16 31.43 29.60
CA TYR A 111 -4.25 31.85 28.73
C TYR A 111 -4.24 33.36 28.50
N LYS A 112 -4.06 33.77 27.23
CA LYS A 112 -3.94 35.18 26.79
C LYS A 112 -2.87 36.00 27.56
N ASN A 113 -1.84 35.32 28.06
CA ASN A 113 -0.72 35.96 28.75
C ASN A 113 0.11 36.80 27.75
N ARG A 114 0.29 38.07 28.07
CA ARG A 114 0.95 39.02 27.16
C ARG A 114 2.45 38.73 26.94
N ASP A 115 3.14 38.27 28.00
CA ASP A 115 4.56 37.97 27.90
C ASP A 115 4.79 36.72 27.04
N LEU A 116 3.93 35.71 27.18
CA LEU A 116 3.94 34.53 26.32
C LEU A 116 3.65 34.92 24.84
N TYR A 117 2.66 35.79 24.60
CA TYR A 117 2.41 36.29 23.25
C TYR A 117 3.65 36.98 22.65
N ASN A 118 4.30 37.89 23.41
CA ASN A 118 5.48 38.60 22.95
C ASN A 118 6.63 37.63 22.62
N ALA A 119 6.86 36.61 23.44
CA ALA A 119 7.86 35.56 23.18
C ALA A 119 7.55 34.79 21.88
N ILE A 120 6.30 34.37 21.67
CA ILE A 120 5.88 33.67 20.43
C ILE A 120 6.04 34.62 19.23
N ALA A 121 5.66 35.89 19.33
CA ALA A 121 5.76 36.85 18.24
C ALA A 121 7.21 37.14 17.86
N SER A 122 8.12 37.24 18.83
CA SER A 122 9.56 37.36 18.59
C SER A 122 10.13 36.17 17.82
N ALA A 123 9.77 34.92 18.25
CA ALA A 123 10.26 33.72 17.60
C ALA A 123 9.63 33.52 16.20
N LEU A 124 8.36 33.89 15.98
CA LEU A 124 7.76 33.90 14.64
C LEU A 124 8.48 34.94 13.73
N ALA A 125 8.78 36.13 14.23
CA ALA A 125 9.52 37.14 13.48
C ALA A 125 10.90 36.64 13.07
N TYR A 126 11.65 36.07 14.02
CA TYR A 126 12.93 35.42 13.74
C TYR A 126 12.81 34.36 12.60
N TRP A 127 11.80 33.49 12.66
CA TRP A 127 11.62 32.49 11.64
C TRP A 127 11.37 33.04 10.24
N VAL A 128 10.42 33.97 10.11
CA VAL A 128 10.05 34.51 8.79
C VAL A 128 11.13 35.45 8.20
N GLU A 129 11.93 36.07 9.05
CA GLU A 129 13.05 36.93 8.61
C GLU A 129 14.25 36.12 8.11
N ASN A 130 14.58 35.00 8.78
CA ASN A 130 15.66 34.13 8.35
C ASN A 130 15.26 33.29 7.14
N ASN A 131 13.97 32.98 6.95
CA ASN A 131 13.43 32.28 5.78
C ASN A 131 14.24 31.03 5.38
N TYR A 132 14.43 30.12 6.34
CA TYR A 132 15.33 28.97 6.23
C TYR A 132 15.02 28.09 5.02
N GLU A 133 16.09 27.62 4.38
CA GLU A 133 16.11 26.64 3.30
C GLU A 133 16.66 25.29 3.80
N ASP A 134 16.50 24.24 3.01
CA ASP A 134 17.07 22.92 3.22
C ASP A 134 17.37 22.25 1.86
N PRO A 135 18.48 21.50 1.71
CA PRO A 135 18.75 20.77 0.48
C PRO A 135 17.65 19.79 0.09
N ASN A 136 16.90 19.24 1.07
CA ASN A 136 15.65 18.55 0.81
C ASN A 136 14.51 19.58 0.66
N TRP A 137 14.14 19.86 -0.57
CA TRP A 137 13.08 20.81 -0.95
C TRP A 137 11.78 20.66 -0.15
N TRP A 138 11.48 19.45 0.31
CA TRP A 138 10.23 19.14 1.03
C TRP A 138 10.09 19.98 2.32
N HIS A 139 11.20 20.23 3.03
CA HIS A 139 11.16 21.02 4.26
C HIS A 139 10.69 22.45 3.98
N ARG A 140 11.29 23.14 2.99
CA ARG A 140 10.94 24.52 2.67
C ARG A 140 9.54 24.65 2.08
N ILE A 141 9.15 23.71 1.22
CA ILE A 141 7.91 23.81 0.45
C ILE A 141 6.71 23.25 1.23
N ILE A 142 6.90 22.24 2.08
CA ILE A 142 5.80 21.56 2.78
C ILE A 142 6.00 21.53 4.29
N GLY A 143 7.14 21.06 4.77
CA GLY A 143 7.35 20.79 6.18
C GLY A 143 7.22 22.04 7.06
N PHE A 144 7.95 23.10 6.72
CA PHE A 144 7.93 24.33 7.49
C PHE A 144 6.58 25.07 7.46
N PRO A 145 5.92 25.28 6.29
CA PRO A 145 4.60 25.89 6.26
C PRO A 145 3.55 25.09 7.01
N LYS A 146 3.59 23.75 6.92
CA LYS A 146 2.67 22.85 7.60
C LYS A 146 2.77 22.95 9.12
N ASP A 147 3.99 23.04 9.67
CA ASP A 147 4.21 23.17 11.12
C ASP A 147 3.85 24.59 11.61
N MET A 148 4.20 25.63 10.84
CA MET A 148 3.92 27.01 11.18
C MET A 148 2.43 27.33 11.18
N MET A 149 1.65 26.68 10.30
CA MET A 149 0.20 26.87 10.16
C MET A 149 -0.52 26.79 11.50
N VAL A 150 -0.15 25.84 12.38
CA VAL A 150 -0.80 25.65 13.68
C VAL A 150 -0.73 26.91 14.54
N THR A 151 0.46 27.49 14.67
CA THR A 151 0.70 28.70 15.46
C THR A 151 -0.04 29.91 14.87
N VAL A 152 0.04 30.08 13.54
CA VAL A 152 -0.58 31.23 12.87
C VAL A 152 -2.11 31.18 12.96
N VAL A 153 -2.72 29.99 12.82
CA VAL A 153 -4.18 29.84 12.97
C VAL A 153 -4.64 30.13 14.41
N LEU A 154 -3.94 29.58 15.40
CA LEU A 154 -4.28 29.79 16.80
C LEU A 154 -4.21 31.27 17.20
N LEU A 155 -3.14 31.97 16.81
CA LEU A 155 -2.87 33.36 17.20
C LEU A 155 -3.44 34.42 16.24
N ASN A 156 -4.14 34.01 15.18
CA ASN A 156 -4.46 34.92 14.08
C ASN A 156 -5.18 36.21 14.51
N ASP A 157 -6.13 36.17 15.45
CA ASP A 157 -6.89 37.34 15.91
C ASP A 157 -6.01 38.28 16.74
N ASP A 158 -5.14 37.74 17.58
CA ASP A 158 -4.20 38.55 18.39
C ASP A 158 -3.08 39.17 17.55
N MET A 159 -2.55 38.42 16.55
CA MET A 159 -1.58 38.95 15.59
C MET A 159 -2.18 40.12 14.79
N LYS A 160 -3.40 40.00 14.27
CA LYS A 160 -4.11 41.10 13.60
C LYS A 160 -4.27 42.32 14.49
N ARG A 161 -4.47 42.10 15.78
CA ARG A 161 -4.67 43.16 16.77
C ARG A 161 -3.35 43.81 17.18
N TYR A 162 -2.31 43.02 17.40
CA TYR A 162 -1.08 43.50 18.05
C TYR A 162 0.08 43.74 17.11
N ASP A 163 0.17 42.97 16.00
CA ASP A 163 1.25 43.04 15.02
C ASP A 163 0.79 42.69 13.60
N LYS A 164 0.24 43.65 12.91
CA LYS A 164 -0.29 43.44 11.54
C LYS A 164 0.79 43.09 10.52
N GLU A 165 2.02 43.58 10.73
CA GLU A 165 3.12 43.32 9.81
C GLU A 165 3.62 41.88 9.95
N LEU A 166 3.80 41.41 11.18
CA LEU A 166 4.12 39.99 11.44
C LEU A 166 3.02 39.07 10.92
N TYR A 167 1.74 39.46 11.15
CA TYR A 167 0.61 38.69 10.59
C TYR A 167 0.72 38.57 9.07
N ARG A 168 1.01 39.65 8.36
CA ARG A 168 1.17 39.67 6.91
C ARG A 168 2.35 38.77 6.49
N LYS A 169 3.52 38.93 7.09
CA LYS A 169 4.70 38.08 6.81
C LYS A 169 4.41 36.59 7.00
N CYS A 170 3.72 36.23 8.09
CA CYS A 170 3.35 34.83 8.36
C CYS A 170 2.35 34.27 7.33
N THR A 171 1.34 35.05 6.93
CA THR A 171 0.41 34.65 5.89
C THR A 171 1.06 34.50 4.53
N ASP A 172 1.95 35.42 4.16
CA ASP A 172 2.74 35.37 2.92
C ASP A 172 3.64 34.10 2.90
N TYR A 173 4.23 33.76 4.05
CA TYR A 173 5.02 32.54 4.21
C TYR A 173 4.19 31.27 3.95
N LEU A 174 2.95 31.19 4.48
CA LEU A 174 2.04 30.07 4.23
C LEU A 174 1.60 30.00 2.76
N LEU A 175 1.53 31.13 2.06
CA LEU A 175 1.11 31.21 0.66
C LEU A 175 2.26 30.98 -0.35
N TYR A 176 3.51 30.95 0.11
CA TYR A 176 4.66 30.86 -0.78
C TYR A 176 4.57 29.69 -1.75
N SER A 177 4.34 28.48 -1.26
CA SER A 177 4.28 27.27 -2.11
C SER A 177 3.12 27.30 -3.12
N TRP A 178 2.01 27.95 -2.76
CA TRP A 178 0.88 28.13 -3.67
C TRP A 178 1.16 29.14 -4.78
N SER A 179 1.96 30.18 -4.50
CA SER A 179 2.36 31.21 -5.46
C SER A 179 3.34 30.69 -6.52
N VAL A 180 4.02 29.57 -6.29
CA VAL A 180 4.97 28.96 -7.23
C VAL A 180 4.24 27.92 -8.10
N PRO A 181 4.02 28.14 -9.40
CA PRO A 181 3.18 27.29 -10.24
C PRO A 181 3.58 25.82 -10.25
N LYS A 182 4.90 25.52 -10.26
CA LYS A 182 5.42 24.16 -10.23
C LYS A 182 5.04 23.44 -8.93
N GLN A 183 5.12 24.12 -7.80
CA GLN A 183 4.77 23.53 -6.50
C GLN A 183 3.25 23.38 -6.35
N ARG A 184 2.48 24.39 -6.80
CA ARG A 184 1.01 24.33 -6.83
C ARG A 184 0.48 23.15 -7.61
N ALA A 185 1.25 22.65 -8.59
CA ALA A 185 0.89 21.49 -9.41
C ALA A 185 1.20 20.14 -8.77
N GLN A 186 1.77 20.09 -7.56
CA GLN A 186 2.06 18.82 -6.87
C GLN A 186 0.82 17.94 -6.74
N GLU A 187 1.04 16.61 -6.77
CA GLU A 187 0.01 15.57 -6.78
C GLU A 187 0.09 14.70 -5.52
N GLY A 188 -0.81 13.75 -5.40
CA GLY A 188 -0.86 12.78 -4.30
C GLY A 188 -0.86 13.46 -2.92
N ALA A 189 -0.10 12.92 -1.98
CA ALA A 189 0.00 13.43 -0.61
C ALA A 189 0.63 14.82 -0.55
N ASN A 190 1.63 15.10 -1.37
CA ASN A 190 2.28 16.42 -1.41
C ASN A 190 1.31 17.54 -1.83
N GLY A 191 0.44 17.23 -2.80
CA GLY A 191 -0.59 18.17 -3.23
C GLY A 191 -1.59 18.49 -2.12
N THR A 192 -2.06 17.47 -1.38
CA THR A 192 -2.96 17.70 -0.25
C THR A 192 -2.31 18.51 0.88
N ASP A 193 -1.01 18.30 1.15
CA ASP A 193 -0.29 19.05 2.17
C ASP A 193 -0.15 20.54 1.81
N ILE A 194 0.18 20.87 0.56
CA ILE A 194 0.21 22.28 0.09
C ILE A 194 -1.17 22.93 0.22
N CYS A 195 -2.22 22.18 -0.10
CA CYS A 195 -3.59 22.67 0.09
C CYS A 195 -3.91 22.97 1.55
N LYS A 196 -3.42 22.17 2.54
CA LYS A 196 -3.74 22.36 3.98
C LYS A 196 -3.36 23.75 4.50
N PHE A 197 -2.12 24.16 4.33
CA PHE A 197 -1.69 25.46 4.86
C PHE A 197 -2.16 26.66 4.00
N THR A 198 -2.36 26.46 2.69
CA THR A 198 -3.00 27.45 1.83
C THR A 198 -4.46 27.66 2.21
N PHE A 199 -5.21 26.56 2.48
CA PHE A 199 -6.57 26.61 3.02
C PHE A 199 -6.62 27.39 4.33
N ALA A 200 -5.69 27.11 5.26
CA ALA A 200 -5.61 27.82 6.52
C ALA A 200 -5.40 29.33 6.29
N ALA A 201 -4.46 29.70 5.42
CA ALA A 201 -4.23 31.10 5.08
C ALA A 201 -5.47 31.76 4.47
N ALA A 202 -6.16 31.09 3.53
CA ALA A 202 -7.41 31.59 2.94
C ALA A 202 -8.50 31.85 3.99
N VAL A 203 -8.67 30.91 4.93
CA VAL A 203 -9.68 31.02 6.00
C VAL A 203 -9.37 32.13 6.98
N ILE A 204 -8.12 32.25 7.46
CA ILE A 204 -7.76 33.31 8.43
C ILE A 204 -7.70 34.71 7.82
N THR A 205 -7.41 34.83 6.52
CA THR A 205 -7.45 36.10 5.79
C THR A 205 -8.85 36.44 5.25
N GLU A 206 -9.82 35.57 5.44
CA GLU A 206 -11.18 35.67 4.88
C GLU A 206 -11.19 35.83 3.34
N ASN A 207 -10.19 35.22 2.67
CA ASN A 207 -10.08 35.23 1.21
C ASN A 207 -10.87 34.08 0.60
N GLU A 208 -12.10 34.35 0.25
CA GLU A 208 -13.01 33.38 -0.34
C GLU A 208 -12.55 32.84 -1.69
N THR A 209 -12.07 33.72 -2.56
CA THR A 209 -11.61 33.34 -3.90
C THR A 209 -10.51 32.29 -3.77
N LEU A 210 -9.53 32.53 -2.94
CA LEU A 210 -8.45 31.58 -2.65
C LEU A 210 -9.00 30.28 -2.03
N LEU A 211 -9.97 30.38 -1.12
CA LEU A 211 -10.58 29.20 -0.50
C LEU A 211 -11.24 28.29 -1.57
N ARG A 212 -11.99 28.88 -2.51
CA ARG A 212 -12.59 28.13 -3.63
C ARG A 212 -11.53 27.50 -4.53
N GLU A 213 -10.49 28.25 -4.89
CA GLU A 213 -9.37 27.72 -5.67
C GLU A 213 -8.70 26.50 -4.98
N VAL A 214 -8.53 26.54 -3.65
CA VAL A 214 -7.98 25.42 -2.90
C VAL A 214 -8.92 24.22 -2.93
N ILE A 215 -10.22 24.42 -2.74
CA ILE A 215 -11.21 23.33 -2.80
C ILE A 215 -11.25 22.71 -4.20
N GLU A 216 -11.21 23.53 -5.27
CA GLU A 216 -11.11 23.04 -6.65
C GLU A 216 -9.82 22.21 -6.86
N LYS A 217 -8.69 22.67 -6.29
CA LYS A 217 -7.46 21.86 -6.33
C LYS A 217 -7.63 20.54 -5.61
N VAL A 218 -8.24 20.51 -4.41
CA VAL A 218 -8.54 19.25 -3.68
C VAL A 218 -9.44 18.34 -4.51
N ASN A 219 -10.52 18.87 -5.10
CA ASN A 219 -11.38 18.11 -6.03
C ASN A 219 -10.57 17.52 -7.19
N SER A 220 -9.60 18.27 -7.73
CA SER A 220 -8.74 17.79 -8.82
C SER A 220 -7.75 16.71 -8.38
N LEU A 221 -7.37 16.66 -7.09
CA LEU A 221 -6.53 15.62 -6.52
C LEU A 221 -7.31 14.32 -6.25
N VAL A 222 -8.62 14.41 -5.98
CA VAL A 222 -9.50 13.24 -5.83
C VAL A 222 -9.97 12.80 -7.21
N ARG A 223 -9.12 12.03 -7.88
CA ARG A 223 -9.37 11.52 -9.23
C ARG A 223 -8.68 10.17 -9.45
N ILE A 224 -9.14 9.44 -10.44
CA ILE A 224 -8.39 8.30 -10.98
C ILE A 224 -7.26 8.83 -11.86
N ALA A 225 -6.06 8.37 -11.63
CA ALA A 225 -4.89 8.68 -12.45
C ALA A 225 -5.08 8.13 -13.86
N ALA A 226 -4.98 8.99 -14.87
CA ALA A 226 -5.17 8.63 -16.28
C ALA A 226 -3.84 8.29 -16.97
N GLY A 227 -2.76 8.97 -16.61
CA GLY A 227 -1.43 8.80 -17.20
C GLY A 227 -0.62 7.66 -16.61
N ASP A 228 0.43 7.26 -17.30
CA ASP A 228 1.30 6.17 -16.89
C ASP A 228 2.06 6.47 -15.59
N ARG A 229 2.48 7.72 -15.40
CA ARG A 229 3.30 8.16 -14.26
C ARG A 229 2.55 9.06 -13.28
N GLU A 230 1.23 9.20 -13.40
CA GLU A 230 0.45 10.03 -12.48
C GLU A 230 0.35 9.40 -11.10
N GLU A 231 0.55 10.21 -10.08
CA GLU A 231 0.41 9.85 -8.67
C GLU A 231 -1.06 9.89 -8.21
N GLY A 232 -1.36 9.24 -7.10
CA GLY A 232 -2.70 9.19 -6.52
C GLY A 232 -3.41 7.87 -6.74
N ILE A 233 -4.76 7.91 -6.73
CA ILE A 233 -5.63 6.73 -6.87
C ILE A 233 -5.53 6.21 -8.31
N GLN A 234 -5.17 4.95 -8.46
CA GLN A 234 -5.05 4.29 -9.76
C GLN A 234 -6.38 3.68 -10.21
N PRO A 235 -6.54 3.31 -11.51
CA PRO A 235 -7.78 2.72 -12.03
C PRO A 235 -8.24 1.42 -11.35
N ASP A 236 -7.34 0.71 -10.68
CA ASP A 236 -7.63 -0.50 -9.89
C ASP A 236 -7.81 -0.22 -8.39
N TYR A 237 -7.91 1.07 -8.02
CA TYR A 237 -7.98 1.57 -6.65
C TYR A 237 -6.74 1.32 -5.79
N SER A 238 -5.59 0.96 -6.38
CA SER A 238 -4.31 1.07 -5.72
C SER A 238 -3.90 2.54 -5.57
N PHE A 239 -2.81 2.82 -4.85
CA PHE A 239 -2.29 4.17 -4.69
C PHE A 239 -0.82 4.23 -5.10
N ALA A 240 -0.49 5.13 -6.00
CA ALA A 240 0.86 5.36 -6.49
C ALA A 240 1.44 6.70 -6.01
N GLN A 241 2.71 6.67 -5.64
CA GLN A 241 3.49 7.87 -5.28
C GLN A 241 4.97 7.63 -5.62
N HIS A 242 5.73 8.68 -5.92
CA HIS A 242 7.14 8.60 -6.32
C HIS A 242 7.33 7.72 -7.57
N ASN A 243 6.61 8.02 -8.62
CA ASN A 243 6.63 7.27 -9.87
C ASN A 243 7.88 7.63 -10.72
N GLY A 244 9.07 7.27 -10.24
CA GLY A 244 10.36 7.50 -10.89
C GLY A 244 10.54 6.70 -12.18
N SER A 245 11.23 5.55 -12.15
CA SER A 245 11.42 4.67 -13.32
C SER A 245 10.17 3.85 -13.68
N GLY A 246 9.19 3.76 -12.79
CA GLY A 246 7.90 3.08 -12.95
C GLY A 246 6.90 3.54 -11.89
N ARG A 247 5.69 2.99 -11.89
CA ARG A 247 4.72 3.22 -10.82
C ARG A 247 5.16 2.52 -9.54
N GLN A 248 5.01 3.20 -8.41
CA GLN A 248 5.35 2.65 -7.11
C GLN A 248 4.14 2.52 -6.20
N LEU A 249 3.92 1.33 -5.68
CA LEU A 249 2.82 1.01 -4.78
C LEU A 249 3.08 1.58 -3.39
N TYR A 250 2.23 2.54 -2.94
CA TYR A 250 2.49 3.34 -1.75
C TYR A 250 1.25 3.60 -0.88
N LEU A 251 0.27 2.70 -0.90
CA LEU A 251 -1.00 2.88 -0.17
C LEU A 251 -0.79 3.02 1.35
N GLY A 252 0.12 2.22 1.93
CA GLY A 252 0.30 2.11 3.39
C GLY A 252 0.95 3.33 4.06
N THR A 253 1.68 4.16 3.31
CA THR A 253 2.36 5.35 3.84
C THR A 253 1.90 6.62 3.15
N TYR A 254 2.29 6.90 1.91
CA TYR A 254 1.81 8.10 1.20
C TYR A 254 0.30 8.10 0.97
N GLY A 255 -0.31 6.93 0.69
CA GLY A 255 -1.76 6.81 0.62
C GLY A 255 -2.45 7.20 1.92
N ARG A 256 -1.88 6.83 3.07
CA ARG A 256 -2.35 7.25 4.39
C ARG A 256 -2.32 8.78 4.55
N GLU A 257 -1.21 9.41 4.19
CA GLU A 257 -1.07 10.89 4.25
C GLU A 257 -2.05 11.59 3.30
N TYR A 258 -2.23 11.03 2.09
CA TYR A 258 -3.23 11.53 1.14
C TYR A 258 -4.64 11.42 1.70
N ILE A 259 -5.01 10.27 2.27
CA ILE A 259 -6.32 10.04 2.89
C ILE A 259 -6.55 11.04 4.03
N ASP A 260 -5.58 11.21 4.94
CA ASP A 260 -5.66 12.20 6.02
C ASP A 260 -5.82 13.62 5.45
N GLY A 261 -5.11 13.92 4.36
CA GLY A 261 -5.20 15.19 3.66
C GLY A 261 -6.61 15.47 3.13
N VAL A 262 -7.23 14.54 2.44
CA VAL A 262 -8.59 14.71 1.90
C VAL A 262 -9.62 14.83 3.04
N LEU A 263 -9.53 13.98 4.05
CA LEU A 263 -10.41 14.04 5.23
C LEU A 263 -10.32 15.38 5.97
N TYR A 264 -9.13 15.97 6.08
CA TYR A 264 -8.93 17.29 6.67
C TYR A 264 -9.87 18.32 6.04
N PHE A 265 -9.95 18.37 4.70
CA PHE A 265 -10.85 19.29 4.02
C PHE A 265 -12.30 18.92 4.23
N MET A 266 -12.69 17.65 4.01
CA MET A 266 -14.06 17.20 4.19
C MET A 266 -14.62 17.56 5.57
N GLU A 267 -13.83 17.38 6.64
CA GLU A 267 -14.25 17.67 8.01
C GLU A 267 -14.44 19.18 8.26
N PHE A 268 -13.54 20.01 7.75
CA PHE A 268 -13.64 21.45 7.99
C PHE A 268 -14.74 22.12 7.20
N VAL A 269 -14.99 21.67 5.96
CA VAL A 269 -16.02 22.28 5.10
C VAL A 269 -17.40 21.64 5.22
N ALA A 270 -17.56 20.56 5.98
CA ALA A 270 -18.84 19.84 6.11
C ALA A 270 -20.00 20.77 6.46
N GLY A 271 -21.12 20.70 5.72
CA GLY A 271 -22.32 21.54 5.88
C GLY A 271 -22.12 22.99 5.46
N THR A 272 -21.15 23.28 4.59
CA THR A 272 -20.91 24.61 3.99
C THR A 272 -20.98 24.56 2.46
N SER A 273 -21.03 25.73 1.82
CA SER A 273 -20.99 25.82 0.34
C SER A 273 -19.60 25.50 -0.26
N PHE A 274 -18.65 25.08 0.56
CA PHE A 274 -17.30 24.70 0.17
C PHE A 274 -17.08 23.18 0.21
N GLU A 275 -18.13 22.37 0.40
CA GLU A 275 -18.02 20.90 0.37
C GLU A 275 -17.41 20.42 -0.94
N LEU A 276 -16.69 19.29 -0.87
CA LEU A 276 -16.17 18.62 -2.05
C LEU A 276 -17.34 18.16 -2.94
N ALA A 277 -17.11 18.13 -4.25
CA ALA A 277 -18.10 17.68 -5.21
C ALA A 277 -18.57 16.24 -4.89
N PRO A 278 -19.88 15.94 -4.97
CA PRO A 278 -20.43 14.64 -4.57
C PRO A 278 -19.77 13.44 -5.26
N GLU A 279 -19.41 13.57 -6.53
CA GLU A 279 -18.71 12.52 -7.30
C GLU A 279 -17.28 12.29 -6.78
N LYS A 280 -16.65 13.30 -6.18
CA LYS A 280 -15.33 13.17 -5.55
C LYS A 280 -15.44 12.44 -4.21
N VAL A 281 -16.47 12.75 -3.44
CA VAL A 281 -16.79 12.02 -2.21
C VAL A 281 -17.08 10.56 -2.53
N ALA A 282 -17.90 10.27 -3.53
CA ALA A 282 -18.21 8.89 -3.94
C ALA A 282 -16.97 8.11 -4.39
N LEU A 283 -16.07 8.74 -5.18
CA LEU A 283 -14.81 8.13 -5.59
C LEU A 283 -13.90 7.86 -4.38
N PHE A 284 -13.86 8.78 -3.43
CA PHE A 284 -13.04 8.63 -2.23
C PHE A 284 -13.56 7.50 -1.32
N GLU A 285 -14.87 7.35 -1.18
CA GLU A 285 -15.48 6.20 -0.50
C GLU A 285 -15.15 4.88 -1.21
N GLU A 286 -15.26 4.85 -2.55
CA GLU A 286 -14.91 3.65 -3.34
C GLU A 286 -13.44 3.26 -3.13
N PHE A 287 -12.54 4.25 -3.05
CA PHE A 287 -11.14 3.99 -2.74
C PHE A 287 -10.93 3.29 -1.40
N PHE A 288 -11.74 3.58 -0.36
CA PHE A 288 -11.71 2.82 0.88
C PHE A 288 -12.20 1.39 0.72
N LEU A 289 -13.28 1.19 -0.05
CA LEU A 289 -13.91 -0.12 -0.22
C LEU A 289 -13.07 -1.04 -1.12
N GLU A 290 -12.57 -0.51 -2.23
CA GLU A 290 -11.88 -1.29 -3.25
C GLU A 290 -10.34 -1.22 -3.14
N GLY A 291 -9.81 -0.20 -2.51
CA GLY A 291 -8.37 -0.02 -2.31
C GLY A 291 -7.93 -0.42 -0.90
N VAL A 292 -8.30 0.39 0.09
CA VAL A 292 -7.79 0.28 1.46
C VAL A 292 -8.17 -1.05 2.14
N ALA A 293 -9.44 -1.46 2.02
CA ALA A 293 -9.95 -2.64 2.72
C ALA A 293 -9.22 -3.93 2.32
N TRP A 294 -8.86 -4.08 1.06
CA TRP A 294 -8.18 -5.27 0.56
C TRP A 294 -6.73 -5.39 1.02
N GLY A 295 -6.05 -4.25 1.24
CA GLY A 295 -4.67 -4.23 1.73
C GLY A 295 -4.53 -4.40 3.23
N TRP A 296 -5.62 -4.36 3.99
CA TRP A 296 -5.64 -4.45 5.45
C TRP A 296 -5.88 -5.88 5.92
N TYR A 297 -5.09 -6.33 6.92
CA TYR A 297 -5.36 -7.59 7.61
C TYR A 297 -5.10 -7.46 9.10
N LYS A 298 -6.14 -7.74 9.90
CA LYS A 298 -6.13 -7.67 11.37
C LYS A 298 -5.61 -6.32 11.89
N ASN A 299 -4.33 -6.19 12.17
CA ASN A 299 -3.77 -5.03 12.85
C ASN A 299 -2.89 -4.15 11.96
N GLU A 300 -2.70 -4.52 10.70
CA GLU A 300 -1.72 -3.86 9.84
C GLU A 300 -2.14 -3.76 8.38
N MET A 301 -1.59 -2.78 7.69
CA MET A 301 -1.54 -2.74 6.24
C MET A 301 -0.48 -3.71 5.74
N ASP A 302 -0.70 -4.35 4.60
CA ASP A 302 0.31 -5.25 4.02
C ASP A 302 1.65 -4.52 3.77
N LEU A 303 2.75 -5.18 4.08
CA LEU A 303 4.10 -4.62 3.97
C LEU A 303 4.44 -4.15 2.54
N ASN A 304 3.94 -4.86 1.53
CA ASN A 304 4.13 -4.52 0.12
C ASN A 304 3.56 -3.15 -0.25
N LEU A 305 2.62 -2.63 0.54
CA LEU A 305 1.95 -1.35 0.32
C LEU A 305 2.67 -0.16 0.95
N CYS A 306 3.76 -0.39 1.71
CA CYS A 306 4.39 0.62 2.54
C CYS A 306 5.62 1.30 1.90
N GLY A 307 6.07 0.84 0.73
CA GLY A 307 7.24 1.38 0.04
C GLY A 307 8.49 1.34 0.94
N ARG A 308 9.28 2.44 1.02
CA ARG A 308 10.44 2.50 1.91
C ARG A 308 10.09 2.53 3.40
N GLY A 309 8.86 2.92 3.73
CA GLY A 309 8.41 3.11 5.11
C GLY A 309 7.91 1.85 5.80
N LEU A 310 8.25 0.66 5.32
CA LEU A 310 7.76 -0.62 5.87
C LEU A 310 8.23 -0.91 7.32
N LEU A 311 9.27 -0.23 7.80
CA LEU A 311 9.74 -0.32 9.20
C LEU A 311 9.10 0.71 10.14
N ARG A 312 8.18 1.56 9.66
CA ARG A 312 7.51 2.55 10.49
C ARG A 312 6.46 1.91 11.39
N ASP A 313 6.45 2.24 12.66
CA ASP A 313 5.61 1.62 13.71
C ASP A 313 4.10 1.91 13.61
N ASN A 314 3.63 2.78 12.71
CA ASN A 314 2.32 3.40 12.85
C ASN A 314 1.36 3.17 11.67
N THR A 315 1.60 2.18 10.82
CA THR A 315 0.73 1.95 9.65
C THR A 315 -0.63 1.35 10.02
N GLY A 316 -0.72 0.65 11.15
CA GLY A 316 -1.90 -0.11 11.54
C GLY A 316 -3.06 0.72 12.12
N PRO A 317 -3.01 1.20 13.36
CA PRO A 317 -4.18 1.80 14.04
C PRO A 317 -4.73 3.03 13.32
N SER A 318 -3.90 3.74 12.58
CA SER A 318 -4.28 4.96 11.86
C SER A 318 -5.34 4.73 10.78
N PHE A 319 -5.30 3.61 10.04
CA PHE A 319 -6.31 3.35 9.00
C PHE A 319 -7.70 3.11 9.57
N VAL A 320 -7.81 2.46 10.73
CA VAL A 320 -9.10 2.30 11.44
C VAL A 320 -9.67 3.68 11.79
N ALA A 321 -8.83 4.56 12.36
CA ALA A 321 -9.25 5.92 12.72
C ALA A 321 -9.65 6.75 11.49
N LEU A 322 -8.90 6.67 10.38
CA LEU A 322 -9.24 7.36 9.14
C LEU A 322 -10.58 6.89 8.56
N THR A 323 -10.82 5.57 8.54
CA THR A 323 -12.10 5.02 8.07
C THR A 323 -13.26 5.46 8.98
N GLN A 324 -13.05 5.52 10.31
CA GLN A 324 -14.03 6.02 11.26
C GLN A 324 -14.34 7.51 11.05
N ARG A 325 -13.33 8.34 10.76
CA ARG A 325 -13.52 9.76 10.44
C ARG A 325 -14.38 9.94 9.18
N LEU A 326 -14.10 9.18 8.11
CA LEU A 326 -14.93 9.22 6.89
C LEU A 326 -16.38 8.80 7.17
N ALA A 327 -16.60 7.69 7.87
CA ALA A 327 -17.94 7.22 8.21
C ALA A 327 -18.71 8.23 9.08
N ALA A 328 -18.01 8.95 9.97
CA ALA A 328 -18.62 9.97 10.85
C ALA A 328 -19.15 11.20 10.10
N LEU A 329 -18.67 11.45 8.88
CA LEU A 329 -19.18 12.52 8.02
C LEU A 329 -20.59 12.24 7.46
N GLY A 330 -21.09 11.02 7.60
CA GLY A 330 -22.44 10.66 7.15
C GLY A 330 -22.56 10.62 5.63
N THR A 331 -21.48 10.28 4.93
CA THR A 331 -21.43 10.15 3.48
C THR A 331 -22.32 9.02 2.94
N PRO A 332 -22.70 9.00 1.66
CA PRO A 332 -23.69 8.05 1.11
C PRO A 332 -23.40 6.57 1.37
N ARG A 333 -22.11 6.16 1.45
CA ARG A 333 -21.72 4.76 1.67
C ARG A 333 -21.32 4.45 3.11
N LYS A 334 -21.83 5.21 4.07
CA LYS A 334 -21.54 5.05 5.50
C LYS A 334 -21.66 3.60 6.00
N GLU A 335 -22.73 2.89 5.64
CA GLU A 335 -22.93 1.49 6.06
C GLU A 335 -21.83 0.55 5.52
N ALA A 336 -21.40 0.76 4.28
CA ALA A 336 -20.29 -0.02 3.69
C ALA A 336 -18.97 0.27 4.43
N LEU A 337 -18.69 1.54 4.75
CA LEU A 337 -17.55 1.96 5.55
C LEU A 337 -17.57 1.38 6.96
N GLU A 338 -18.74 1.32 7.62
CA GLU A 338 -18.90 0.64 8.91
C GLU A 338 -18.61 -0.86 8.80
N GLY A 339 -18.97 -1.48 7.67
CA GLY A 339 -18.57 -2.85 7.33
C GLY A 339 -17.05 -3.02 7.22
N VAL A 340 -16.34 -2.07 6.61
CA VAL A 340 -14.87 -2.05 6.55
C VAL A 340 -14.27 -1.86 7.95
N ILE A 341 -14.81 -0.97 8.76
CA ILE A 341 -14.38 -0.78 10.16
C ILE A 341 -14.54 -2.09 10.96
N ALA A 342 -15.68 -2.78 10.80
CA ALA A 342 -15.93 -4.06 11.45
C ALA A 342 -14.89 -5.12 11.01
N MET A 343 -14.57 -5.17 9.73
CA MET A 343 -13.52 -6.04 9.17
C MET A 343 -12.13 -5.69 9.75
N MET A 344 -11.77 -4.41 9.77
CA MET A 344 -10.49 -3.96 10.32
C MET A 344 -10.34 -4.31 11.81
N LYS A 345 -11.45 -4.36 12.55
CA LYS A 345 -11.48 -4.75 13.97
C LYS A 345 -11.62 -6.27 14.18
N GLY A 346 -11.61 -7.06 13.11
CA GLY A 346 -11.74 -8.51 13.20
C GLY A 346 -13.15 -9.05 13.48
N ASN A 347 -14.19 -8.20 13.41
CA ASN A 347 -15.58 -8.57 13.63
C ASN A 347 -16.31 -9.04 12.36
N ARG A 348 -15.65 -8.95 11.20
CA ARG A 348 -16.15 -9.37 9.89
C ARG A 348 -14.97 -9.85 9.04
N GLU A 349 -15.21 -10.81 8.17
CA GLU A 349 -14.22 -11.23 7.17
C GLU A 349 -14.49 -10.55 5.82
N LEU A 350 -13.42 -10.27 5.09
CA LEU A 350 -13.42 -9.98 3.68
C LEU A 350 -12.76 -11.16 2.98
N ASN A 351 -13.49 -11.89 2.14
CA ASN A 351 -13.01 -13.06 1.43
C ASN A 351 -13.04 -12.81 -0.08
N GLY A 352 -12.16 -13.48 -0.83
CA GLY A 352 -12.10 -13.39 -2.29
C GLY A 352 -10.69 -13.19 -2.81
N ASN A 353 -10.61 -12.75 -4.06
CA ASN A 353 -9.35 -12.48 -4.76
C ASN A 353 -9.44 -11.17 -5.52
N LYS A 354 -8.40 -10.36 -5.44
CA LYS A 354 -8.30 -9.08 -6.16
C LYS A 354 -6.92 -8.92 -6.78
N MET A 355 -6.91 -8.59 -8.06
CA MET A 355 -5.71 -8.16 -8.77
C MET A 355 -5.66 -6.63 -8.86
N TYR A 356 -4.65 -6.01 -8.26
CA TYR A 356 -4.27 -4.63 -8.53
C TYR A 356 -3.38 -4.64 -9.78
N TRP A 357 -4.04 -4.68 -10.92
CA TRP A 357 -3.42 -4.90 -12.23
C TRP A 357 -2.52 -3.75 -12.68
N ARG A 358 -2.74 -2.56 -12.13
CA ARG A 358 -1.90 -1.39 -12.37
C ARG A 358 -0.55 -1.48 -11.66
N MET A 359 -0.48 -2.30 -10.59
CA MET A 359 0.65 -2.37 -9.65
C MET A 359 1.31 -3.74 -9.56
N ASP A 360 0.96 -4.67 -10.44
CA ASP A 360 1.49 -6.04 -10.44
C ASP A 360 1.37 -6.71 -9.03
N TYR A 361 0.21 -6.51 -8.35
CA TYR A 361 0.00 -6.94 -6.97
C TYR A 361 -1.33 -7.66 -6.82
N MET A 362 -1.30 -8.89 -6.33
CA MET A 362 -2.49 -9.72 -6.09
C MET A 362 -2.70 -9.95 -4.60
N VAL A 363 -3.96 -9.83 -4.16
CA VAL A 363 -4.42 -10.17 -2.81
C VAL A 363 -5.43 -11.29 -2.91
N HIS A 364 -5.19 -12.37 -2.18
CA HIS A 364 -6.13 -13.46 -2.00
C HIS A 364 -6.50 -13.58 -0.52
N ARG A 365 -7.78 -13.67 -0.25
CA ARG A 365 -8.32 -13.72 1.11
C ARG A 365 -9.17 -14.97 1.28
N PRO A 366 -8.56 -16.14 1.54
CA PRO A 366 -9.28 -17.32 1.96
C PRO A 366 -9.82 -17.11 3.38
N LYS A 367 -10.75 -17.95 3.79
CA LYS A 367 -11.31 -17.87 5.15
C LYS A 367 -10.19 -17.90 6.21
N GLY A 368 -10.17 -16.90 7.09
CA GLY A 368 -9.23 -16.81 8.21
C GLY A 368 -7.80 -16.42 7.84
N ALA A 369 -7.51 -16.01 6.58
CA ALA A 369 -6.17 -15.61 6.18
C ALA A 369 -6.16 -14.51 5.12
N MET A 370 -4.97 -13.94 4.90
CA MET A 370 -4.65 -13.12 3.74
C MET A 370 -3.32 -13.59 3.15
N VAL A 371 -3.30 -13.79 1.84
CA VAL A 371 -2.10 -14.11 1.08
C VAL A 371 -1.93 -13.08 -0.02
N VAL A 372 -0.71 -12.63 -0.24
CA VAL A 372 -0.41 -11.61 -1.24
C VAL A 372 0.76 -12.01 -2.10
N SER A 373 0.78 -11.56 -3.36
CA SER A 373 1.97 -11.63 -4.22
C SER A 373 2.24 -10.27 -4.84
N ARG A 374 3.46 -9.75 -4.65
CA ARG A 374 3.95 -8.55 -5.33
C ARG A 374 5.01 -8.92 -6.34
N MET A 375 4.78 -8.51 -7.56
CA MET A 375 5.66 -8.69 -8.70
C MET A 375 6.12 -7.32 -9.21
N THR A 376 7.07 -7.32 -10.14
CA THR A 376 7.50 -6.12 -10.85
C THR A 376 7.62 -6.37 -12.34
N SER A 377 7.35 -5.31 -13.10
CA SER A 377 7.59 -5.23 -14.53
C SER A 377 8.36 -3.96 -14.86
N THR A 378 8.65 -3.72 -16.13
CA THR A 378 9.20 -2.42 -16.59
C THR A 378 8.24 -1.25 -16.34
N ARG A 379 6.99 -1.52 -15.93
CA ARG A 379 5.96 -0.51 -15.60
C ARG A 379 5.93 -0.14 -14.12
N THR A 380 6.47 -1.01 -13.24
CA THR A 380 6.34 -0.87 -11.79
C THR A 380 7.69 -0.93 -11.08
N VAL A 381 7.83 -0.16 -10.00
CA VAL A 381 9.02 -0.12 -9.15
C VAL A 381 8.82 -1.07 -7.97
N GLY A 382 9.77 -1.96 -7.75
CA GLY A 382 9.71 -2.95 -6.67
C GLY A 382 10.06 -2.40 -5.31
N ASN A 383 10.94 -1.41 -5.26
CA ASN A 383 11.50 -0.87 -4.03
C ASN A 383 11.96 0.59 -4.18
N GLU A 384 12.11 1.27 -3.05
CA GLU A 384 12.64 2.61 -2.95
C GLU A 384 13.50 2.75 -1.69
N ALA A 385 14.58 3.50 -1.79
CA ALA A 385 15.32 4.04 -0.67
C ALA A 385 15.22 5.57 -0.65
N GLY A 386 15.33 6.17 0.52
CA GLY A 386 15.32 7.62 0.69
C GLY A 386 15.22 8.03 2.16
N ASN A 387 15.81 9.14 2.52
CA ASN A 387 15.80 9.68 3.90
C ASN A 387 16.29 8.66 4.97
N GLY A 388 17.24 7.79 4.61
CA GLY A 388 17.75 6.74 5.51
C GLY A 388 16.84 5.51 5.66
N GLU A 389 15.70 5.46 4.96
CA GLU A 389 14.77 4.34 4.96
C GLU A 389 14.91 3.49 3.69
N GLY A 390 14.47 2.23 3.75
CA GLY A 390 14.42 1.34 2.59
C GLY A 390 15.77 0.91 2.04
N LEU A 391 16.83 0.96 2.85
CA LEU A 391 18.20 0.68 2.41
C LEU A 391 18.42 -0.80 2.07
N ASP A 392 17.64 -1.69 2.67
CA ASP A 392 17.76 -3.14 2.52
C ASP A 392 16.59 -3.79 1.75
N ASN A 393 15.61 -3.00 1.29
CA ASN A 393 14.37 -3.51 0.70
C ASN A 393 14.44 -3.83 -0.80
N TYR A 394 15.63 -4.06 -1.34
CA TYR A 394 15.90 -4.24 -2.78
C TYR A 394 15.04 -5.31 -3.45
N HIS A 395 14.73 -6.40 -2.73
CA HIS A 395 13.99 -7.54 -3.28
C HIS A 395 12.49 -7.56 -2.92
N THR A 396 11.93 -6.48 -2.36
CA THR A 396 10.51 -6.46 -1.94
C THR A 396 9.51 -6.52 -3.10
N GLY A 397 9.93 -6.24 -4.33
CA GLY A 397 9.11 -6.38 -5.53
C GLY A 397 9.38 -7.64 -6.36
N ASP A 398 10.29 -8.51 -5.92
CA ASP A 398 10.80 -9.62 -6.73
C ASP A 398 9.99 -10.92 -6.53
N GLY A 399 8.66 -10.80 -6.45
CA GLY A 399 7.74 -11.89 -6.19
C GLY A 399 7.53 -12.12 -4.69
N ALA A 400 7.54 -11.05 -3.87
CA ALA A 400 7.28 -11.15 -2.44
C ALA A 400 5.87 -11.71 -2.20
N ASN A 401 5.80 -12.83 -1.46
CA ASN A 401 4.57 -13.56 -1.18
C ASN A 401 4.40 -13.77 0.32
N TYR A 402 3.53 -12.99 0.95
CA TYR A 402 3.28 -13.05 2.39
C TYR A 402 2.02 -13.85 2.71
N VAL A 403 2.09 -14.66 3.76
CA VAL A 403 0.97 -15.47 4.29
C VAL A 403 0.66 -15.00 5.70
N LYS A 404 -0.52 -14.42 5.91
CA LYS A 404 -0.95 -13.86 7.19
C LYS A 404 -2.18 -14.59 7.70
N VAL A 405 -2.08 -15.17 8.89
CA VAL A 405 -3.17 -15.84 9.61
C VAL A 405 -3.44 -15.13 10.94
N HIS A 406 -2.39 -14.76 11.67
CA HIS A 406 -2.49 -14.11 12.98
C HIS A 406 -2.28 -12.59 12.92
N GLY A 407 -1.64 -12.07 11.86
CA GLY A 407 -1.35 -10.65 11.65
C GLY A 407 -0.11 -10.16 12.42
N ASN A 408 0.79 -11.07 12.78
CA ASN A 408 2.06 -10.77 13.45
C ASN A 408 3.21 -11.63 12.95
N GLU A 409 3.07 -12.19 11.77
CA GLU A 409 4.03 -13.15 11.19
C GLU A 409 5.37 -12.48 10.84
N TYR A 410 5.35 -11.22 10.41
CA TYR A 410 6.51 -10.55 9.82
C TYR A 410 6.96 -9.32 10.61
N THR A 411 6.06 -8.42 10.99
CA THR A 411 6.37 -7.13 11.63
C THR A 411 7.32 -7.27 12.84
N PRO A 412 7.17 -8.26 13.75
CA PRO A 412 8.05 -8.38 14.91
C PRO A 412 9.50 -8.77 14.60
N ILE A 413 9.78 -9.21 13.39
CA ILE A 413 11.12 -9.71 12.98
C ILE A 413 11.79 -8.85 11.91
N LEU A 414 11.11 -7.83 11.37
CA LEU A 414 11.62 -7.03 10.25
C LEU A 414 12.96 -6.35 10.52
N ALA A 415 13.20 -5.88 11.76
CA ALA A 415 14.43 -5.18 12.11
C ALA A 415 15.70 -6.02 11.97
N GLY A 416 15.59 -7.35 12.03
CA GLY A 416 16.70 -8.29 11.87
C GLY A 416 16.45 -9.31 10.77
N TRP A 417 15.62 -8.98 9.80
CA TRP A 417 15.28 -9.87 8.70
C TRP A 417 16.46 -10.12 7.78
N ASN A 418 16.54 -11.32 7.23
CA ASN A 418 17.43 -11.53 6.10
C ASN A 418 16.74 -11.03 4.82
N TRP A 419 17.11 -9.84 4.38
CA TRP A 419 16.51 -9.15 3.24
C TRP A 419 16.78 -9.80 1.86
N LYS A 420 17.66 -10.81 1.83
CA LYS A 420 17.85 -11.70 0.67
C LYS A 420 16.96 -12.95 0.73
N ARG A 421 16.16 -13.11 1.81
CA ARG A 421 15.26 -14.24 2.03
C ARG A 421 13.81 -13.80 2.21
N ILE A 422 13.39 -12.78 1.46
CA ILE A 422 12.00 -12.34 1.48
C ILE A 422 11.10 -13.47 0.99
N PRO A 423 10.00 -13.81 1.71
CA PRO A 423 9.08 -14.87 1.29
C PRO A 423 8.62 -14.72 -0.16
N GLY A 424 8.63 -15.80 -0.90
CA GLY A 424 8.25 -15.85 -2.33
C GLY A 424 9.37 -15.51 -3.30
N THR A 425 10.45 -14.82 -2.89
CA THR A 425 11.50 -14.37 -3.84
C THR A 425 12.46 -15.49 -4.26
N THR A 426 13.03 -15.34 -5.45
CA THR A 426 14.15 -16.16 -5.95
C THR A 426 15.30 -15.21 -6.24
N VAL A 427 16.41 -15.33 -5.49
CA VAL A 427 17.50 -14.37 -5.52
C VAL A 427 18.86 -15.05 -5.46
N ILE A 428 19.92 -14.33 -5.83
CA ILE A 428 21.30 -14.75 -5.60
C ILE A 428 21.65 -14.45 -4.14
N GLU A 429 21.94 -15.48 -3.35
CA GLU A 429 22.33 -15.32 -1.95
C GLU A 429 23.86 -15.17 -1.83
N ASP A 430 24.32 -13.96 -1.97
CA ASP A 430 25.71 -13.57 -1.81
C ASP A 430 25.91 -12.58 -0.64
N THR A 431 27.15 -12.19 -0.37
CA THR A 431 27.52 -11.26 0.70
C THR A 431 27.62 -9.81 0.26
N ARG A 432 27.34 -9.50 -1.02
CA ARG A 432 27.43 -8.13 -1.53
C ARG A 432 26.30 -7.28 -0.94
N LYS A 433 26.60 -6.00 -0.71
CA LYS A 433 25.59 -5.02 -0.33
C LYS A 433 24.55 -4.91 -1.45
N MET A 434 23.28 -4.94 -1.08
CA MET A 434 22.17 -4.74 -2.04
C MET A 434 22.15 -3.29 -2.54
N PRO A 435 21.79 -3.06 -3.80
CA PRO A 435 21.49 -1.72 -4.29
C PRO A 435 20.35 -1.08 -3.50
N ALA A 436 20.39 0.25 -3.39
CA ALA A 436 19.34 1.03 -2.76
C ALA A 436 18.87 2.11 -3.73
N PRO A 437 17.92 1.80 -4.65
CA PRO A 437 17.42 2.75 -5.63
C PRO A 437 16.78 3.96 -4.94
N MET A 438 17.41 5.13 -5.09
CA MET A 438 16.95 6.36 -4.45
C MET A 438 15.71 6.89 -5.18
N TRP A 439 14.66 7.17 -4.43
CA TRP A 439 13.42 7.79 -4.92
C TRP A 439 12.73 7.01 -6.06
N GLY A 440 12.88 5.68 -6.06
CA GLY A 440 12.31 4.80 -7.07
C GLY A 440 13.03 4.80 -8.42
N GLU A 441 14.17 5.47 -8.53
CA GLU A 441 14.97 5.48 -9.75
C GLU A 441 15.72 4.16 -9.93
N GLY A 442 15.58 3.52 -11.11
CA GLY A 442 16.22 2.25 -11.41
C GLY A 442 15.67 1.02 -10.70
N GLY A 443 14.53 1.15 -9.97
CA GLY A 443 13.90 0.04 -9.25
C GLY A 443 12.84 -0.74 -10.05
N ALA A 444 12.66 -0.47 -11.33
CA ALA A 444 11.73 -1.20 -12.19
C ALA A 444 12.19 -2.63 -12.49
N GLY A 445 11.25 -3.53 -12.78
CA GLY A 445 11.53 -4.91 -13.17
C GLY A 445 12.17 -5.02 -14.55
N GLY A 446 12.80 -6.16 -14.83
CA GLY A 446 13.55 -6.41 -16.08
C GLY A 446 12.71 -6.95 -17.24
N SER A 447 11.42 -7.18 -17.07
CA SER A 447 10.51 -7.72 -18.10
C SER A 447 9.21 -6.94 -18.16
N ASP A 448 8.56 -6.92 -19.33
CA ASP A 448 7.21 -6.39 -19.49
C ASP A 448 6.11 -7.39 -19.04
N PHE A 449 6.46 -8.68 -18.97
CA PHE A 449 5.51 -9.72 -18.57
C PHE A 449 5.33 -9.78 -17.05
N ALA A 450 4.24 -9.22 -16.54
CA ALA A 450 3.79 -9.36 -15.17
C ALA A 450 2.29 -9.04 -15.06
N GLY A 451 1.61 -9.64 -14.10
CA GLY A 451 0.22 -9.36 -13.85
C GLY A 451 -0.53 -10.57 -13.30
N GLY A 452 -1.83 -10.64 -13.58
CA GLY A 452 -2.65 -11.75 -13.14
C GLY A 452 -4.11 -11.59 -13.51
N VAL A 453 -4.86 -12.66 -13.43
CA VAL A 453 -6.31 -12.73 -13.65
C VAL A 453 -7.02 -13.13 -12.36
N SER A 454 -8.16 -12.50 -12.10
CA SER A 454 -9.03 -12.80 -10.96
C SER A 454 -10.48 -12.93 -11.41
N ASP A 455 -11.20 -13.91 -10.89
CA ASP A 455 -12.65 -14.04 -11.05
C ASP A 455 -13.43 -13.44 -9.85
N GLY A 456 -12.73 -12.77 -8.92
CA GLY A 456 -13.25 -12.22 -7.68
C GLY A 456 -13.20 -13.17 -6.49
N ARG A 457 -13.02 -14.47 -6.72
CA ARG A 457 -12.91 -15.51 -5.69
C ARG A 457 -11.56 -16.22 -5.72
N ASN A 458 -11.10 -16.53 -6.91
CA ASN A 458 -9.84 -17.21 -7.19
C ASN A 458 -9.01 -16.38 -8.16
N GLY A 459 -7.73 -16.68 -8.28
CA GLY A 459 -6.87 -15.94 -9.19
C GLY A 459 -5.55 -16.63 -9.46
N VAL A 460 -4.92 -16.25 -10.56
CA VAL A 460 -3.55 -16.61 -10.84
C VAL A 460 -2.76 -15.36 -11.24
N CYS A 461 -1.56 -15.23 -10.68
CA CYS A 461 -0.63 -14.18 -11.06
C CYS A 461 0.76 -14.76 -11.34
N GLY A 462 1.56 -14.01 -12.08
CA GLY A 462 2.91 -14.43 -12.40
C GLY A 462 3.71 -13.35 -13.11
N PHE A 463 5.00 -13.56 -13.25
CA PHE A 463 5.90 -12.66 -13.94
C PHE A 463 7.16 -13.36 -14.43
N ILE A 464 7.85 -12.73 -15.36
CA ILE A 464 9.21 -13.09 -15.72
C ILE A 464 10.16 -12.24 -14.88
N TYR A 465 10.82 -12.90 -13.92
CA TYR A 465 11.90 -12.28 -13.16
C TYR A 465 13.17 -12.25 -13.99
N ALA A 466 13.79 -11.09 -14.13
CA ALA A 466 15.06 -10.91 -14.83
C ALA A 466 15.86 -9.79 -14.15
N LYS A 467 16.76 -10.17 -13.22
CA LYS A 467 17.50 -9.23 -12.39
C LYS A 467 18.75 -9.92 -11.82
N ASP A 468 19.83 -9.18 -11.63
CA ASP A 468 21.06 -9.66 -10.96
C ASP A 468 21.70 -10.91 -11.63
N SER A 469 21.62 -11.02 -12.96
CA SER A 469 22.09 -12.19 -13.71
C SER A 469 21.33 -13.49 -13.37
N LEU A 470 20.09 -13.37 -12.95
CA LEU A 470 19.17 -14.45 -12.64
C LEU A 470 17.85 -14.24 -13.39
N GLU A 471 17.36 -15.29 -14.03
CA GLU A 471 16.03 -15.32 -14.65
C GLU A 471 15.19 -16.44 -14.06
N ALA A 472 13.87 -16.23 -14.00
CA ALA A 472 12.89 -17.24 -13.62
C ALA A 472 11.49 -16.87 -14.12
N ARG A 473 10.65 -17.88 -14.38
CA ARG A 473 9.20 -17.74 -14.53
C ARG A 473 8.57 -18.16 -13.22
N LYS A 474 7.77 -17.29 -12.65
CA LYS A 474 7.18 -17.50 -11.32
C LYS A 474 5.70 -17.23 -11.35
N SER A 475 4.89 -18.11 -10.77
CA SER A 475 3.44 -17.94 -10.68
C SER A 475 2.86 -18.49 -9.38
N TRP A 476 1.71 -17.93 -8.97
CA TRP A 476 0.93 -18.31 -7.82
C TRP A 476 -0.51 -18.51 -8.23
N PHE A 477 -1.05 -19.70 -7.94
CA PHE A 477 -2.39 -20.17 -8.30
C PHE A 477 -3.23 -20.23 -7.04
N TYR A 478 -4.14 -19.29 -6.84
CA TYR A 478 -4.95 -19.09 -5.64
C TYR A 478 -6.30 -19.74 -5.78
N PHE A 479 -6.54 -20.80 -4.99
CA PHE A 479 -7.80 -21.50 -4.87
C PHE A 479 -8.49 -21.17 -3.54
N ASP A 480 -9.69 -21.68 -3.30
CA ASP A 480 -10.53 -21.27 -2.17
C ASP A 480 -9.85 -21.31 -0.79
N ASP A 481 -9.04 -22.35 -0.50
CA ASP A 481 -8.44 -22.60 0.82
C ASP A 481 -6.94 -22.92 0.77
N TYR A 482 -6.31 -22.83 -0.41
CA TYR A 482 -4.88 -23.04 -0.60
C TYR A 482 -4.39 -22.32 -1.85
N TYR A 483 -3.08 -22.24 -2.00
CA TYR A 483 -2.47 -21.85 -3.27
C TYR A 483 -1.29 -22.74 -3.63
N VAL A 484 -0.98 -22.78 -4.92
CA VAL A 484 0.19 -23.48 -5.47
C VAL A 484 1.14 -22.46 -6.05
N ALA A 485 2.43 -22.56 -5.74
CA ALA A 485 3.49 -21.71 -6.29
C ALA A 485 4.39 -22.54 -7.21
N LEU A 486 4.59 -22.03 -8.42
CA LEU A 486 5.44 -22.65 -9.42
C LEU A 486 6.61 -21.73 -9.78
N GLY A 487 7.77 -22.34 -10.01
CA GLY A 487 8.92 -21.70 -10.61
C GLY A 487 9.54 -22.60 -11.65
N ALA A 488 9.90 -22.03 -12.81
CA ALA A 488 10.56 -22.74 -13.88
C ALA A 488 11.58 -21.85 -14.61
N GLY A 489 12.52 -22.46 -15.35
CA GLY A 489 13.54 -21.75 -16.06
C GLY A 489 14.40 -20.87 -15.15
N ILE A 490 14.73 -21.34 -13.95
CA ILE A 490 15.63 -20.67 -13.04
C ILE A 490 17.04 -20.82 -13.61
N ASN A 491 17.54 -19.72 -14.20
CA ASN A 491 18.82 -19.66 -14.88
C ASN A 491 19.70 -18.61 -14.21
N SER A 492 20.74 -19.05 -13.51
CA SER A 492 21.74 -18.18 -12.88
C SER A 492 23.02 -18.18 -13.69
N GLN A 493 23.51 -17.01 -14.06
CA GLN A 493 24.85 -16.84 -14.65
C GLN A 493 25.94 -16.71 -13.57
N ARG A 494 25.57 -16.73 -12.28
CA ARG A 494 26.45 -16.58 -11.14
C ARG A 494 27.00 -17.94 -10.71
N GLY A 495 28.30 -18.16 -10.93
CA GLY A 495 29.01 -19.37 -10.48
C GLY A 495 29.61 -19.27 -9.08
N ASP A 496 29.56 -18.08 -8.47
CA ASP A 496 30.17 -17.76 -7.19
C ASP A 496 29.19 -17.72 -5.99
N ALA A 497 27.90 -17.74 -6.26
CA ALA A 497 26.88 -17.76 -5.22
C ALA A 497 25.62 -18.53 -5.67
N PRO A 498 24.92 -19.20 -4.74
CA PRO A 498 23.73 -19.97 -5.07
C PRO A 498 22.53 -19.07 -5.35
N ALA A 499 21.66 -19.53 -6.27
CA ALA A 499 20.30 -19.03 -6.39
C ALA A 499 19.41 -19.76 -5.38
N LYS A 500 18.61 -19.03 -4.60
CA LYS A 500 17.69 -19.60 -3.62
C LYS A 500 16.28 -19.04 -3.79
N THR A 501 15.28 -19.92 -3.62
CA THR A 501 13.88 -19.52 -3.51
C THR A 501 13.45 -19.64 -2.06
N THR A 502 13.01 -18.53 -1.46
CA THR A 502 12.46 -18.52 -0.11
C THR A 502 10.95 -18.79 -0.17
N VAL A 503 10.51 -19.87 0.45
CA VAL A 503 9.09 -20.20 0.59
C VAL A 503 8.44 -19.33 1.64
N ASN A 504 9.06 -19.24 2.83
CA ASN A 504 8.66 -18.32 3.89
C ASN A 504 9.84 -17.99 4.81
N GLN A 505 9.79 -16.81 5.40
CA GLN A 505 10.65 -16.35 6.48
C GLN A 505 9.74 -15.64 7.49
N THR A 506 9.39 -16.28 8.59
CA THR A 506 8.32 -15.86 9.49
C THR A 506 8.72 -15.97 10.97
N LEU A 507 8.05 -15.20 11.82
CA LEU A 507 8.20 -15.32 13.27
C LEU A 507 7.95 -16.78 13.69
N LEU A 508 8.87 -17.39 14.40
CA LEU A 508 8.66 -18.70 14.99
C LEU A 508 7.69 -18.59 16.17
N ALA A 509 6.48 -19.12 15.99
CA ALA A 509 5.44 -19.16 17.00
C ALA A 509 5.07 -20.63 17.29
N GLY A 510 5.47 -21.14 18.43
CA GLY A 510 5.21 -22.54 18.80
C GLY A 510 6.13 -23.55 18.08
N LYS A 511 5.61 -24.75 17.87
CA LYS A 511 6.35 -25.86 17.30
C LYS A 511 6.25 -25.91 15.79
N VAL A 512 7.29 -26.39 15.13
CA VAL A 512 7.30 -26.74 13.71
C VAL A 512 7.15 -28.26 13.61
N ALA A 513 6.15 -28.71 12.88
CA ALA A 513 5.94 -30.15 12.62
C ALA A 513 6.31 -30.48 11.17
N LEU A 514 7.03 -31.57 10.99
CA LEU A 514 7.49 -32.07 9.70
C LEU A 514 6.91 -33.47 9.46
N ALA A 515 6.66 -33.82 8.20
CA ALA A 515 6.43 -35.20 7.80
C ALA A 515 7.30 -35.54 6.59
N ASP A 516 7.86 -36.76 6.60
CA ASP A 516 8.58 -37.33 5.46
C ASP A 516 7.61 -37.89 4.39
N ALA A 517 8.16 -38.54 3.42
CA ALA A 517 7.37 -39.16 2.35
C ALA A 517 6.44 -40.34 2.85
N SER A 518 6.73 -40.91 4.02
CA SER A 518 5.86 -41.94 4.65
C SER A 518 4.64 -41.34 5.34
N GLY A 519 4.61 -40.02 5.54
CA GLY A 519 3.55 -39.30 6.24
C GLY A 519 3.69 -39.28 7.76
N ALA A 520 4.75 -39.86 8.33
CA ALA A 520 5.00 -39.85 9.76
C ALA A 520 5.40 -38.42 10.20
N ALA A 521 4.57 -37.80 11.03
CA ALA A 521 4.82 -36.44 11.52
C ALA A 521 5.65 -36.44 12.79
N SER A 522 6.68 -35.56 12.85
CA SER A 522 7.53 -35.32 14.01
C SER A 522 7.74 -33.82 14.22
N ASP A 523 8.07 -33.40 15.45
CA ASP A 523 8.43 -32.02 15.70
C ASP A 523 9.91 -31.79 15.29
N LEU A 524 10.18 -30.63 14.69
CA LEU A 524 11.54 -30.19 14.36
C LEU A 524 12.35 -30.05 15.64
N ALA A 525 13.44 -30.80 15.75
CA ALA A 525 14.34 -30.75 16.89
C ALA A 525 15.53 -29.81 16.62
N GLY A 526 15.65 -28.74 17.41
CA GLY A 526 16.80 -27.81 17.36
C GLY A 526 16.75 -26.79 16.23
N ALA A 527 17.85 -26.07 16.03
CA ALA A 527 17.96 -24.91 15.13
C ALA A 527 18.50 -25.24 13.73
N GLY A 528 18.69 -26.53 13.40
CA GLY A 528 19.39 -26.96 12.18
C GLY A 528 18.48 -27.56 11.13
N ASN A 529 19.03 -27.62 9.92
CA ASN A 529 18.41 -28.25 8.77
C ASN A 529 18.06 -29.73 9.04
N THR A 530 16.93 -30.14 8.52
CA THR A 530 16.36 -31.45 8.79
C THR A 530 16.57 -32.41 7.63
N SER A 531 16.37 -33.69 7.90
CA SER A 531 16.25 -34.72 6.89
C SER A 531 15.17 -34.34 5.85
N PRO A 532 15.14 -34.93 4.65
CA PRO A 532 14.14 -34.66 3.64
C PRO A 532 12.73 -34.77 4.21
N PHE A 533 11.90 -33.76 3.96
CA PHE A 533 10.48 -33.72 4.32
C PHE A 533 9.62 -33.33 3.13
N SER A 534 8.38 -33.80 3.09
CA SER A 534 7.40 -33.47 2.06
C SER A 534 6.30 -32.54 2.57
N ARG A 535 6.13 -32.43 3.89
CA ARG A 535 5.15 -31.58 4.54
C ARG A 535 5.76 -30.86 5.74
N LEU A 536 5.38 -29.61 5.92
CA LEU A 536 5.73 -28.80 7.09
C LEU A 536 4.48 -28.06 7.56
N TRP A 537 4.23 -28.05 8.87
CA TRP A 537 3.19 -27.23 9.46
C TRP A 537 3.80 -26.34 10.54
N HIS A 538 3.40 -25.07 10.54
CA HIS A 538 3.81 -24.10 11.54
C HIS A 538 2.75 -23.00 11.67
N ASN A 539 2.30 -22.72 12.90
CA ASN A 539 1.45 -21.59 13.25
C ASN A 539 0.22 -21.42 12.33
N ASP A 540 -0.56 -22.52 12.20
CA ASP A 540 -1.76 -22.63 11.36
C ASP A 540 -1.52 -22.44 9.84
N VAL A 541 -0.29 -22.65 9.38
CA VAL A 541 0.05 -22.70 7.96
C VAL A 541 0.69 -24.05 7.63
N GLY A 542 0.12 -24.76 6.66
CA GLY A 542 0.66 -26.01 6.13
C GLY A 542 1.41 -25.77 4.82
N TYR A 543 2.53 -26.46 4.63
CA TYR A 543 3.33 -26.43 3.40
C TYR A 543 3.48 -27.85 2.87
N ARG A 544 3.14 -28.08 1.61
CA ARG A 544 3.32 -29.35 0.91
C ARG A 544 4.30 -29.16 -0.24
N PHE A 545 5.26 -30.06 -0.33
CA PHE A 545 6.33 -30.07 -1.33
C PHE A 545 6.18 -31.30 -2.22
N GLU A 546 6.38 -31.11 -3.52
CA GLU A 546 6.29 -32.22 -4.47
C GLU A 546 7.43 -33.22 -4.31
N ALA A 547 7.19 -34.47 -4.70
CA ALA A 547 8.18 -35.53 -4.66
C ALA A 547 9.43 -35.16 -5.48
N GLY A 548 10.60 -35.39 -4.91
CA GLY A 548 11.88 -34.99 -5.51
C GLY A 548 12.30 -33.56 -5.22
N SER A 549 11.46 -32.74 -4.61
CA SER A 549 11.86 -31.43 -4.06
C SER A 549 12.75 -31.63 -2.82
N ALA A 550 13.70 -30.72 -2.62
CA ALA A 550 14.60 -30.72 -1.47
C ALA A 550 14.48 -29.39 -0.70
N PRO A 551 13.34 -29.16 -0.01
CA PRO A 551 13.21 -27.97 0.83
C PRO A 551 14.11 -28.07 2.06
N ALA A 552 14.62 -26.91 2.49
CA ALA A 552 15.33 -26.75 3.76
C ALA A 552 14.47 -25.94 4.73
N ALA A 553 14.50 -26.28 6.01
CA ALA A 553 13.90 -25.50 7.09
C ALA A 553 14.96 -25.16 8.13
N GLU A 554 15.11 -23.89 8.42
CA GLU A 554 16.11 -23.34 9.34
C GLU A 554 15.44 -22.49 10.41
N ILE A 555 15.97 -22.53 11.64
CA ILE A 555 15.58 -21.61 12.70
C ILE A 555 16.81 -20.79 13.08
N TYR A 556 16.66 -19.47 13.05
CA TYR A 556 17.73 -18.53 13.43
C TYR A 556 17.20 -17.34 14.24
N LYS A 557 18.10 -16.54 14.78
CA LYS A 557 17.75 -15.36 15.56
C LYS A 557 17.66 -14.09 14.70
N SER A 558 16.57 -13.35 14.85
CA SER A 558 16.43 -11.96 14.42
C SER A 558 16.26 -11.10 15.67
N GLY A 559 17.34 -10.50 16.14
CA GLY A 559 17.37 -9.83 17.44
C GLY A 559 17.00 -10.78 18.58
N LYS A 560 15.92 -10.46 19.30
CA LYS A 560 15.41 -11.30 20.42
C LYS A 560 14.40 -12.36 19.99
N ARG A 561 14.05 -12.43 18.71
CA ARG A 561 13.02 -13.33 18.19
C ARG A 561 13.64 -14.48 17.42
N ASP A 562 12.96 -15.62 17.43
CA ASP A 562 13.29 -16.76 16.59
C ASP A 562 12.51 -16.66 15.28
N VAL A 563 13.15 -17.04 14.19
CA VAL A 563 12.63 -16.98 12.82
C VAL A 563 12.70 -18.38 12.22
N LEU A 564 11.60 -18.83 11.66
CA LEU A 564 11.55 -19.99 10.77
C LEU A 564 11.76 -19.52 9.34
N CYS A 565 12.75 -20.09 8.64
CA CYS A 565 12.97 -19.88 7.22
C CYS A 565 12.84 -21.20 6.47
N ILE A 566 12.04 -21.23 5.41
CA ILE A 566 11.83 -22.38 4.52
C ILE A 566 12.31 -21.97 3.13
N SER A 567 13.19 -22.75 2.50
CA SER A 567 13.75 -22.38 1.21
C SER A 567 14.15 -23.58 0.35
N PHE A 568 14.32 -23.32 -0.95
CA PHE A 568 14.99 -24.21 -1.90
C PHE A 568 16.34 -23.63 -2.26
N ASP A 569 17.37 -24.46 -2.28
CA ASP A 569 18.69 -24.14 -2.81
C ASP A 569 18.82 -24.70 -4.22
N HIS A 570 18.97 -23.84 -5.22
CA HIS A 570 19.13 -24.23 -6.62
C HIS A 570 20.61 -24.43 -7.01
N GLY A 571 21.55 -24.10 -6.10
CA GLY A 571 22.98 -24.16 -6.36
C GLY A 571 23.50 -22.96 -7.16
N THR A 572 24.79 -23.03 -7.48
CA THR A 572 25.53 -22.02 -8.26
C THR A 572 25.48 -22.32 -9.75
N GLY A 573 25.43 -21.28 -10.59
CA GLY A 573 25.44 -21.44 -12.06
C GLY A 573 24.28 -22.29 -12.61
N ARG A 574 23.17 -22.37 -11.88
CA ARG A 574 22.03 -23.25 -12.22
C ARG A 574 21.42 -22.88 -13.56
N GLN A 575 21.14 -23.92 -14.36
CA GLN A 575 20.35 -23.82 -15.59
C GLN A 575 19.13 -24.73 -15.50
N GLY A 576 17.96 -24.23 -15.91
CA GLY A 576 16.72 -24.98 -15.96
C GLY A 576 16.17 -25.40 -14.59
N GLY A 577 16.50 -24.68 -13.52
CA GLY A 577 15.95 -24.98 -12.18
C GLY A 577 14.44 -24.77 -12.12
N SER A 578 13.77 -25.53 -11.22
CA SER A 578 12.33 -25.42 -10.99
C SER A 578 11.98 -25.73 -9.53
N TYR A 579 10.77 -25.34 -9.12
CA TYR A 579 10.16 -25.73 -7.85
C TYR A 579 8.63 -25.81 -7.96
N VAL A 580 8.05 -26.59 -7.08
CA VAL A 580 6.61 -26.69 -6.84
C VAL A 580 6.38 -26.80 -5.34
N TYR A 581 5.51 -25.96 -4.81
CA TYR A 581 5.00 -26.12 -3.44
C TYR A 581 3.56 -25.60 -3.33
N ALA A 582 2.80 -26.16 -2.40
CA ALA A 582 1.48 -25.67 -2.05
C ALA A 582 1.47 -25.17 -0.60
N VAL A 583 0.65 -24.17 -0.32
CA VAL A 583 0.48 -23.58 1.01
C VAL A 583 -0.99 -23.56 1.38
N TYR A 584 -1.29 -24.00 2.58
CA TYR A 584 -2.61 -24.11 3.19
C TYR A 584 -2.67 -23.15 4.39
N PRO A 585 -3.11 -21.90 4.20
CA PRO A 585 -3.25 -20.96 5.30
C PRO A 585 -4.48 -21.28 6.17
N ALA A 586 -4.44 -20.90 7.44
CA ALA A 586 -5.51 -21.09 8.43
C ALA A 586 -5.96 -22.56 8.56
N VAL A 587 -5.03 -23.50 8.53
CA VAL A 587 -5.29 -24.94 8.68
C VAL A 587 -4.72 -25.47 9.99
N GLY A 588 -5.52 -26.22 10.76
CA GLY A 588 -5.06 -26.91 11.96
C GLY A 588 -4.05 -28.02 11.64
N ARG A 589 -3.12 -28.29 12.56
CA ARG A 589 -2.07 -29.32 12.39
C ARG A 589 -2.67 -30.69 12.03
N GLY A 590 -3.72 -31.12 12.76
CA GLY A 590 -4.36 -32.42 12.52
C GLY A 590 -5.03 -32.51 11.16
N ASP A 591 -5.75 -31.45 10.78
CA ASP A 591 -6.44 -31.38 9.49
C ASP A 591 -5.43 -31.38 8.33
N PHE A 592 -4.31 -30.65 8.48
CA PHE A 592 -3.27 -30.60 7.45
C PHE A 592 -2.60 -31.95 7.22
N PHE A 593 -2.17 -32.65 8.28
CA PHE A 593 -1.52 -33.95 8.13
C PHE A 593 -2.54 -35.07 7.80
N GLY A 594 -3.81 -34.88 8.15
CA GLY A 594 -4.91 -35.80 7.77
C GLY A 594 -5.33 -35.74 6.30
N ARG A 595 -4.89 -34.73 5.55
CA ARG A 595 -5.16 -34.61 4.09
C ARG A 595 -4.35 -35.68 3.35
N THR A 596 -5.01 -36.73 2.86
CA THR A 596 -4.36 -37.84 2.16
C THR A 596 -4.57 -37.85 0.65
N GLY A 597 -5.52 -37.01 0.15
CA GLY A 597 -5.84 -36.91 -1.27
C GLY A 597 -4.98 -35.86 -2.01
N GLU A 598 -5.11 -35.87 -3.34
CA GLU A 598 -4.60 -34.80 -4.19
C GLU A 598 -5.62 -33.67 -4.21
N ASP A 599 -5.26 -32.49 -3.68
CA ASP A 599 -6.08 -31.28 -3.78
C ASP A 599 -5.91 -30.59 -5.15
N TYR A 600 -4.74 -30.73 -5.75
CA TYR A 600 -4.39 -30.11 -7.03
C TYR A 600 -3.53 -31.04 -7.90
N ARG A 601 -3.50 -30.75 -9.18
CA ARG A 601 -2.60 -31.36 -10.16
C ARG A 601 -1.84 -30.29 -10.91
N VAL A 602 -0.50 -30.38 -10.96
CA VAL A 602 0.33 -29.55 -11.81
C VAL A 602 0.27 -30.11 -13.23
N LEU A 603 -0.35 -29.36 -14.14
CA LEU A 603 -0.49 -29.75 -15.55
C LEU A 603 0.74 -29.42 -16.36
N ALA A 604 1.42 -28.31 -16.02
CA ALA A 604 2.68 -27.88 -16.62
C ALA A 604 3.47 -27.00 -15.64
N ASN A 605 4.79 -27.16 -15.63
CA ASN A 605 5.73 -26.25 -14.96
C ASN A 605 6.97 -26.11 -15.86
N THR A 606 6.82 -25.34 -16.92
CA THR A 606 7.85 -25.09 -17.92
C THR A 606 8.08 -23.58 -18.10
N PRO A 607 9.17 -23.16 -18.74
CA PRO A 607 9.36 -21.75 -19.08
C PRO A 607 8.29 -21.15 -20.00
N GLN A 608 7.58 -21.99 -20.76
CA GLN A 608 6.55 -21.56 -21.72
C GLN A 608 5.16 -21.50 -21.09
N VAL A 609 4.84 -22.48 -20.24
CA VAL A 609 3.50 -22.62 -19.63
C VAL A 609 3.64 -23.13 -18.21
N GLN A 610 2.91 -22.50 -17.30
CA GLN A 610 2.66 -22.99 -15.95
C GLN A 610 1.16 -23.14 -15.75
N ALA A 611 0.68 -24.30 -15.30
CA ALA A 611 -0.74 -24.57 -15.14
C ALA A 611 -1.02 -25.54 -13.99
N VAL A 612 -2.09 -25.25 -13.26
CA VAL A 612 -2.56 -26.05 -12.12
C VAL A 612 -4.06 -26.23 -12.22
N GLN A 613 -4.54 -27.45 -11.91
CA GLN A 613 -5.96 -27.78 -11.78
C GLN A 613 -6.28 -28.13 -10.34
N ASP A 614 -7.33 -27.53 -9.77
CA ASP A 614 -7.96 -27.98 -8.52
C ASP A 614 -8.76 -29.26 -8.81
N VAL A 615 -8.42 -30.33 -8.11
CA VAL A 615 -9.03 -31.67 -8.35
C VAL A 615 -10.47 -31.71 -7.89
N ARG A 616 -10.84 -30.91 -6.88
CA ARG A 616 -12.19 -30.92 -6.29
C ARG A 616 -13.23 -30.23 -7.18
N THR A 617 -12.82 -29.18 -7.89
CA THR A 617 -13.72 -28.37 -8.69
C THR A 617 -13.51 -28.50 -10.20
N GLY A 618 -12.39 -29.09 -10.63
CA GLY A 618 -11.96 -29.09 -12.03
C GLY A 618 -11.50 -27.72 -12.57
N ARG A 619 -11.51 -26.68 -11.70
CA ARG A 619 -11.02 -25.33 -12.10
C ARG A 619 -9.56 -25.41 -12.49
N THR A 620 -9.26 -24.93 -13.68
CA THR A 620 -7.91 -24.91 -14.24
C THR A 620 -7.44 -23.48 -14.38
N MET A 621 -6.25 -23.18 -13.88
CA MET A 621 -5.59 -21.89 -14.03
C MET A 621 -4.28 -22.08 -14.78
N ALA A 622 -3.97 -21.15 -15.67
CA ALA A 622 -2.74 -21.20 -16.46
C ALA A 622 -2.12 -19.82 -16.63
N VAL A 623 -0.79 -19.82 -16.69
CA VAL A 623 0.04 -18.69 -17.14
C VAL A 623 0.73 -19.15 -18.43
N PHE A 624 0.29 -18.60 -19.52
CA PHE A 624 0.94 -18.78 -20.82
C PHE A 624 1.96 -17.66 -21.00
N TYR A 625 3.23 -17.97 -20.81
CA TYR A 625 4.34 -17.05 -21.11
C TYR A 625 4.58 -16.94 -22.61
N GLU A 626 4.21 -17.99 -23.32
CA GLU A 626 4.19 -18.14 -24.77
C GLU A 626 2.90 -18.84 -25.19
N ALA A 627 2.59 -18.83 -26.48
CA ALA A 627 1.52 -19.68 -27.02
C ALA A 627 1.76 -21.15 -26.66
N GLY A 628 0.71 -21.84 -26.25
CA GLY A 628 0.86 -23.21 -25.78
C GLY A 628 -0.44 -23.92 -25.48
N SER A 629 -0.34 -25.14 -24.94
CA SER A 629 -1.49 -25.98 -24.58
C SER A 629 -1.16 -26.87 -23.39
N VAL A 630 -2.18 -27.19 -22.61
CA VAL A 630 -2.15 -28.15 -21.50
C VAL A 630 -3.35 -29.09 -21.59
N GLN A 631 -3.24 -30.30 -21.03
CA GLN A 631 -4.36 -31.21 -20.88
C GLN A 631 -4.95 -31.03 -19.47
N ALA A 632 -6.25 -30.79 -19.39
CA ALA A 632 -6.96 -30.60 -18.14
C ALA A 632 -8.13 -31.58 -18.04
N ASP A 633 -8.29 -32.24 -16.89
CA ASP A 633 -9.38 -33.19 -16.69
C ASP A 633 -10.72 -32.45 -16.77
N GLY A 634 -11.67 -33.00 -17.51
CA GLY A 634 -12.98 -32.39 -17.71
C GLY A 634 -13.06 -31.21 -18.67
N LEU A 635 -11.91 -30.70 -19.13
CA LEU A 635 -11.79 -29.57 -20.10
C LEU A 635 -11.02 -29.98 -21.37
N GLY A 636 -10.45 -31.20 -21.40
CA GLY A 636 -9.64 -31.66 -22.53
C GLY A 636 -8.41 -30.76 -22.76
N ALA A 637 -8.09 -30.51 -24.03
CA ALA A 637 -7.00 -29.62 -24.41
C ALA A 637 -7.41 -28.14 -24.20
N LEU A 638 -6.69 -27.45 -23.33
CA LEU A 638 -6.81 -26.02 -23.06
C LEU A 638 -5.59 -25.33 -23.66
N SER A 639 -5.78 -24.40 -24.61
CA SER A 639 -4.67 -23.70 -25.26
C SER A 639 -4.94 -22.21 -25.42
N ALA A 640 -3.85 -21.44 -25.53
CA ALA A 640 -3.87 -20.03 -25.88
C ALA A 640 -2.85 -19.76 -27.03
N ASP A 641 -3.27 -18.94 -27.98
CA ASP A 641 -2.44 -18.57 -29.14
C ASP A 641 -1.44 -17.45 -28.85
N LYS A 642 -1.51 -16.84 -27.65
CA LYS A 642 -0.67 -15.72 -27.20
C LYS A 642 -0.43 -15.77 -25.70
N PRO A 643 0.58 -15.03 -25.20
CA PRO A 643 0.79 -14.87 -23.77
C PRO A 643 -0.45 -14.32 -23.05
N CYS A 644 -0.86 -14.98 -21.96
CA CYS A 644 -1.98 -14.54 -21.13
C CYS A 644 -2.02 -15.23 -19.76
N PHE A 645 -2.78 -14.65 -18.83
CA PHE A 645 -3.28 -15.33 -17.62
C PHE A 645 -4.68 -15.85 -17.90
N LEU A 646 -4.99 -17.05 -17.42
CA LEU A 646 -6.24 -17.73 -17.74
C LEU A 646 -6.80 -18.49 -16.54
N ILE A 647 -8.12 -18.37 -16.32
CA ILE A 647 -8.94 -19.25 -15.47
C ILE A 647 -9.99 -19.90 -16.36
N ALA A 648 -10.10 -21.23 -16.34
CA ALA A 648 -11.15 -21.98 -17.03
C ALA A 648 -11.89 -22.88 -16.03
N GLU A 649 -13.20 -22.90 -16.10
CA GLU A 649 -14.08 -23.68 -15.23
C GLU A 649 -15.25 -24.22 -16.01
N GLY A 650 -15.47 -25.54 -15.94
CA GLY A 650 -16.64 -26.20 -16.52
C GLY A 650 -17.89 -25.95 -15.66
N SER A 651 -19.00 -25.53 -16.26
CA SER A 651 -20.26 -25.31 -15.56
C SER A 651 -21.45 -25.69 -16.45
N GLY A 652 -22.19 -26.76 -16.08
CA GLY A 652 -23.48 -27.08 -16.74
C GLY A 652 -23.38 -27.34 -18.25
N GLY A 653 -22.26 -27.86 -18.75
CA GLY A 653 -22.04 -28.13 -20.19
C GLY A 653 -21.50 -26.92 -20.97
N ALA A 654 -21.20 -25.79 -20.29
CA ALA A 654 -20.47 -24.66 -20.82
C ALA A 654 -19.12 -24.52 -20.10
N VAL A 655 -18.16 -23.86 -20.72
CA VAL A 655 -16.89 -23.49 -20.09
C VAL A 655 -16.83 -21.98 -19.95
N LYS A 656 -16.69 -21.53 -18.71
CA LYS A 656 -16.43 -20.14 -18.37
C LYS A 656 -14.92 -19.88 -18.44
N VAL A 657 -14.52 -18.86 -19.18
CA VAL A 657 -13.13 -18.47 -19.34
C VAL A 657 -12.94 -17.03 -18.88
N THR A 658 -11.92 -16.78 -18.06
CA THR A 658 -11.49 -15.44 -17.66
C THR A 658 -10.02 -15.28 -18.03
N VAL A 659 -9.68 -14.18 -18.69
CA VAL A 659 -8.31 -13.89 -19.14
C VAL A 659 -7.84 -12.50 -18.72
N ALA A 660 -6.52 -12.32 -18.65
CA ALA A 660 -5.89 -11.00 -18.53
C ALA A 660 -4.61 -10.93 -19.35
N ASP A 661 -4.31 -9.72 -19.82
CA ASP A 661 -3.11 -9.40 -20.60
C ASP A 661 -1.92 -9.20 -19.64
N PRO A 662 -0.77 -9.86 -19.87
CA PRO A 662 0.42 -9.68 -19.03
C PRO A 662 1.20 -8.37 -19.28
N TYR A 663 0.92 -7.67 -20.37
CA TYR A 663 1.69 -6.50 -20.77
C TYR A 663 1.06 -5.16 -20.35
N GLY A 664 -0.17 -5.19 -19.85
CA GLY A 664 -0.87 -3.99 -19.37
C GLY A 664 -0.95 -2.90 -20.44
N GLU A 665 -0.47 -1.70 -20.15
CA GLU A 665 -0.47 -0.57 -21.08
C GLU A 665 0.53 -0.71 -22.25
N LYS A 666 1.48 -1.63 -22.12
CA LYS A 666 2.46 -1.93 -23.19
C LYS A 666 2.00 -3.03 -24.14
N ARG A 667 0.74 -3.46 -24.01
CA ARG A 667 0.20 -4.50 -24.88
C ARG A 667 0.24 -4.11 -26.34
N THR A 668 0.55 -5.09 -27.18
CA THR A 668 0.50 -4.98 -28.64
C THR A 668 -0.58 -5.86 -29.26
N GLN A 669 -1.36 -6.55 -28.42
CA GLN A 669 -2.40 -7.51 -28.84
C GLN A 669 -3.75 -7.10 -28.26
N GLU A 670 -4.81 -7.16 -29.07
CA GLU A 670 -6.16 -6.76 -28.66
C GLU A 670 -6.98 -7.92 -28.06
N SER A 671 -6.62 -9.17 -28.38
CA SER A 671 -7.31 -10.37 -27.93
C SER A 671 -6.40 -11.57 -27.91
N VAL A 672 -6.82 -12.62 -27.19
CA VAL A 672 -6.25 -13.96 -27.21
C VAL A 672 -7.30 -14.95 -27.68
N SER A 673 -6.93 -15.91 -28.53
CA SER A 673 -7.78 -17.05 -28.85
C SER A 673 -7.54 -18.18 -27.87
N VAL A 674 -8.57 -18.48 -27.07
CA VAL A 674 -8.56 -19.63 -26.14
C VAL A 674 -9.32 -20.77 -26.76
N THR A 675 -8.70 -21.95 -26.81
CA THR A 675 -9.35 -23.18 -27.31
C THR A 675 -9.57 -24.15 -26.15
N VAL A 676 -10.80 -24.60 -26.00
CA VAL A 676 -11.20 -25.64 -25.03
C VAL A 676 -11.96 -26.71 -25.80
N GLU A 677 -11.59 -27.98 -25.64
CA GLU A 677 -12.20 -29.13 -26.34
C GLU A 677 -12.30 -28.94 -27.86
N GLY A 678 -11.28 -28.30 -28.44
CA GLY A 678 -11.24 -28.03 -29.88
C GLY A 678 -12.10 -26.84 -30.35
N LYS A 679 -12.86 -26.20 -29.45
CA LYS A 679 -13.65 -25.01 -29.76
C LYS A 679 -12.84 -23.75 -29.41
N SER A 680 -12.50 -22.97 -30.40
CA SER A 680 -11.73 -21.72 -30.23
C SER A 680 -12.65 -20.50 -30.09
N THR A 681 -12.34 -19.65 -29.12
CA THR A 681 -13.06 -18.39 -28.86
C THR A 681 -12.06 -17.25 -28.67
N ALA A 682 -12.22 -16.17 -29.41
CA ALA A 682 -11.41 -14.95 -29.23
C ALA A 682 -11.95 -14.16 -28.03
N VAL A 683 -11.10 -13.92 -27.04
CA VAL A 683 -11.40 -13.13 -25.85
C VAL A 683 -10.69 -11.79 -25.95
N PRO A 684 -11.42 -10.67 -26.05
CA PRO A 684 -10.79 -9.35 -26.05
C PRO A 684 -10.16 -9.04 -24.70
N PHE A 685 -8.96 -8.52 -24.70
CA PHE A 685 -8.33 -8.02 -23.49
C PHE A 685 -8.96 -6.69 -23.05
N ARG A 686 -9.15 -6.52 -21.76
CA ARG A 686 -9.56 -5.25 -21.17
C ARG A 686 -8.37 -4.32 -20.98
N ASN A 687 -8.65 -3.05 -20.77
CA ASN A 687 -7.62 -2.02 -20.57
C ASN A 687 -6.71 -2.32 -19.38
N GLY A 688 -5.42 -2.08 -19.56
CA GLY A 688 -4.41 -2.09 -18.51
C GLY A 688 -4.08 -3.46 -17.91
N GLY A 689 -4.57 -4.58 -18.47
CA GLY A 689 -4.35 -5.92 -17.90
C GLY A 689 -5.42 -6.36 -16.90
N SER A 690 -6.56 -5.66 -16.82
CA SER A 690 -7.70 -6.09 -16.00
C SER A 690 -8.34 -7.37 -16.56
N SER A 691 -9.00 -8.14 -15.68
CA SER A 691 -9.63 -9.42 -16.05
C SER A 691 -10.81 -9.21 -17.01
N ALA A 692 -10.87 -10.01 -18.06
CA ALA A 692 -11.99 -10.11 -19.00
C ALA A 692 -12.60 -11.49 -18.92
N GLN A 693 -13.94 -11.59 -18.93
CA GLN A 693 -14.70 -12.83 -18.83
C GLN A 693 -15.58 -13.02 -20.05
N LEU A 694 -15.68 -14.30 -20.53
CA LEU A 694 -16.65 -14.81 -21.48
C LEU A 694 -17.63 -15.75 -20.80
#